data_84b2a715d23e37c58892e2bd42a6a0af
#
_entry.id   84b2a715d23e37c58892e2bd42a6a0af
#
_cell.length_a   1.000
_cell.length_b   1.000
_cell.length_c   1.000
_cell.angle_alpha   90.00
_cell.angle_beta   90.00
_cell.angle_gamma   90.00
#
_symmetry.space_group_name_H-M   'P 1'
#
loop_
_entity.id
_entity.type
_entity.pdbx_description
1 polymer ?
#
loop_
_entity_poly.entity_id
_entity_poly.type
_entity_poly.pdbx_seq_one_letter_code
_entity_poly.pdbx_strand_id
1 'polypeptide(L)'
;MMQIVSALLSFYSYFCFTFIKQVMKTKARNRLMCVVAMVALAWGAAWSQINTDQVMAIGRNALYFEDYILSIQYFNQVIKAKPFLAEPYFYRAVAKINLEDYKGAEQDATLAIERNPFIVDAYQVRGVARQNRRDFAGAVADYAEGLRLMPEEKVFMMNSAVCYGELRDYEAAQRAYDRLLSVDPNNDRAQLGLAHLYLMRKDTVEALKHVDRSLELSKNNAGAYVMRAAIATRSRGDYEQALADMDEAIKLEPHQAGYFINRAFIKYNLDDYFGAMADYDYAVGLDPASIEAHFNRGLLLAEVGENNKAINDFDFVLQSDSHNFMALYNRAMLYFRTGQYRHAVRDYDEVLKKYPNFEAGFMARGEAKRRMGDMRGSNADYEHALALFKRKKTHVSDFNPAEIEVNAAIRKREQQELTGQSEPETEEEIMNRFNTLLTVAPENPIKPEYANKQRGRIQNTNVEIEPEPMMLLTYYTRDNKLNGKTYYLREITELNESRLLPATLALVSGEQRLNEDEIKRHFASIEYYDGLLATAKPRSVDYFARAMDYLLVKNPAAAVADADRAIAMSPKFAMAYLLRACAHYMLYQIGHSAMAADGDATTDAQTRAMLRQREDAAALQQVLNDIDSLLTLSPKNVYAYYDKGNACMLQADYTSAISCYTKAIELKPDLGEAYYNRGLMYLRLGNKERGVADLSQAGELGILPSYNVLKRMQ
;
A
#
# COMPACT_ATOMS: atom_id res chain seq x y z
N MET A 1 14.51 50.80 1.87
CA MET A 1 14.41 49.90 3.03
C MET A 1 15.75 49.27 3.40
N MET A 2 16.50 48.66 2.47
CA MET A 2 17.82 48.04 2.76
C MET A 2 18.88 49.00 3.32
N GLN A 3 18.95 50.25 2.84
CA GLN A 3 19.93 51.23 3.33
C GLN A 3 19.64 51.74 4.75
N ILE A 4 18.35 51.82 5.15
CA ILE A 4 17.95 52.21 6.52
C ILE A 4 18.26 51.11 7.50
N VAL A 5 18.07 49.83 7.10
CA VAL A 5 18.40 48.64 7.91
C VAL A 5 19.91 48.53 8.10
N SER A 6 20.71 48.79 7.05
CA SER A 6 22.19 48.79 7.12
C SER A 6 22.71 49.89 8.04
N ALA A 7 22.13 51.09 7.98
CA ALA A 7 22.52 52.20 8.86
C ALA A 7 22.15 51.96 10.33
N LEU A 8 20.97 51.38 10.59
CA LEU A 8 20.56 50.97 11.94
C LEU A 8 21.44 49.83 12.51
N LEU A 9 21.84 48.87 11.69
CA LEU A 9 22.77 47.80 12.06
C LEU A 9 24.16 48.36 12.40
N SER A 10 24.68 49.30 11.63
CA SER A 10 25.97 49.92 11.90
C SER A 10 25.92 50.80 13.18
N PHE A 11 24.83 51.50 13.42
CA PHE A 11 24.63 52.28 14.63
C PHE A 11 24.49 51.41 15.87
N TYR A 12 23.77 50.29 15.74
CA TYR A 12 23.58 49.31 16.84
C TYR A 12 24.88 48.57 17.17
N SER A 13 25.66 48.17 16.16
CA SER A 13 26.95 47.52 16.37
C SER A 13 27.95 48.46 17.06
N TYR A 14 27.96 49.73 16.69
CA TYR A 14 28.81 50.75 17.33
C TYR A 14 28.38 51.07 18.76
N PHE A 15 27.08 51.13 19.04
CA PHE A 15 26.52 51.34 20.38
C PHE A 15 26.78 50.11 21.28
N CYS A 16 26.58 48.88 20.80
CA CYS A 16 26.94 47.68 21.52
C CYS A 16 28.43 47.59 21.83
N PHE A 17 29.29 47.95 20.87
CA PHE A 17 30.75 47.87 21.06
C PHE A 17 31.24 48.89 22.08
N THR A 18 30.71 50.13 22.07
CA THR A 18 31.02 51.17 23.06
C THR A 18 30.45 50.85 24.46
N PHE A 19 29.24 50.30 24.55
CA PHE A 19 28.61 49.87 25.78
C PHE A 19 29.35 48.67 26.42
N ILE A 20 29.74 47.68 25.62
CA ILE A 20 30.53 46.53 26.05
C ILE A 20 31.89 46.96 26.55
N LYS A 21 32.55 47.94 25.91
CA LYS A 21 33.85 48.48 26.31
C LYS A 21 33.78 49.21 27.67
N GLN A 22 32.67 49.86 27.98
CA GLN A 22 32.46 50.59 29.23
C GLN A 22 32.08 49.67 30.37
N VAL A 23 31.31 48.60 30.14
CA VAL A 23 30.89 47.60 31.13
C VAL A 23 32.00 46.60 31.44
N MET A 24 33.00 46.44 30.58
CA MET A 24 34.16 45.55 30.78
C MET A 24 35.05 45.91 31.99
N LYS A 25 34.81 47.00 32.65
CA LYS A 25 35.57 47.45 33.86
C LYS A 25 35.03 46.89 35.19
N THR A 26 33.95 46.11 35.23
CA THR A 26 33.35 45.61 36.49
C THR A 26 33.16 44.10 36.50
N LYS A 27 33.13 43.50 37.72
CA LYS A 27 32.91 42.03 37.95
C LYS A 27 31.59 41.42 37.37
N ALA A 28 30.75 42.24 36.70
CA ALA A 28 29.53 41.83 36.02
C ALA A 28 29.77 41.23 34.58
N ARG A 29 31.01 41.21 34.11
CA ARG A 29 31.42 40.79 32.75
C ARG A 29 30.86 39.45 32.29
N ASN A 30 30.88 38.43 33.16
CA ASN A 30 30.42 37.08 32.75
C ASN A 30 28.89 36.95 32.62
N ARG A 31 28.11 37.68 33.43
CA ARG A 31 26.65 37.67 33.34
C ARG A 31 26.16 38.46 32.10
N LEU A 32 26.79 39.58 31.78
CA LEU A 32 26.46 40.35 30.62
C LEU A 32 26.83 39.64 29.30
N MET A 33 27.97 38.92 29.26
CA MET A 33 28.36 38.10 28.11
C MET A 33 27.39 36.93 27.90
N CYS A 34 26.89 36.30 28.94
CA CYS A 34 25.86 35.27 28.81
C CYS A 34 24.52 35.86 28.30
N VAL A 35 24.11 37.03 28.76
CA VAL A 35 22.89 37.70 28.25
C VAL A 35 23.04 38.15 26.78
N VAL A 36 24.20 38.73 26.43
CA VAL A 36 24.47 39.11 25.02
C VAL A 36 24.59 37.88 24.11
N ALA A 37 25.20 36.80 24.59
CA ALA A 37 25.24 35.53 23.86
C ALA A 37 23.83 34.88 23.70
N MET A 38 23.00 34.91 24.75
CA MET A 38 21.61 34.46 24.65
C MET A 38 20.76 35.32 23.72
N VAL A 39 20.94 36.66 23.77
CA VAL A 39 20.25 37.58 22.85
C VAL A 39 20.77 37.42 21.42
N ALA A 40 22.08 37.21 21.21
CA ALA A 40 22.66 36.97 19.88
C ALA A 40 22.22 35.60 19.32
N LEU A 41 22.08 34.56 20.17
CA LEU A 41 21.54 33.24 19.80
C LEU A 41 20.03 33.34 19.48
N ALA A 42 19.26 34.13 20.28
CA ALA A 42 17.85 34.39 20.00
C ALA A 42 17.66 35.20 18.71
N TRP A 43 18.56 36.13 18.40
CA TRP A 43 18.53 36.92 17.15
C TRP A 43 19.04 36.10 15.95
N GLY A 44 20.03 35.22 16.12
CA GLY A 44 20.45 34.25 15.09
C GLY A 44 19.33 33.30 14.71
N ALA A 45 18.52 32.85 15.66
CA ALA A 45 17.34 32.03 15.41
C ALA A 45 16.20 32.80 14.68
N ALA A 46 16.11 34.12 14.86
CA ALA A 46 15.09 34.97 14.16
C ALA A 46 15.38 35.19 12.68
N TRP A 47 16.57 34.91 12.20
CA TRP A 47 16.95 35.13 10.79
C TRP A 47 16.73 33.94 9.88
N SER A 48 16.31 32.79 10.45
CA SER A 48 15.94 31.57 9.69
C SER A 48 14.41 31.37 9.64
N GLN A 49 13.61 32.44 9.68
CA GLN A 49 12.17 32.27 9.45
C GLN A 49 11.91 31.94 7.98
N ILE A 50 11.57 30.67 7.74
CA ILE A 50 11.04 30.23 6.45
C ILE A 50 9.85 31.12 6.10
N ASN A 51 9.86 31.72 4.91
CA ASN A 51 8.68 32.44 4.40
C ASN A 51 7.55 31.44 4.12
N THR A 52 6.75 31.18 5.13
CA THR A 52 5.68 30.17 5.09
C THR A 52 4.67 30.43 3.99
N ASP A 53 4.42 31.70 3.61
CA ASP A 53 3.46 32.04 2.57
C ASP A 53 4.00 31.67 1.18
N GLN A 54 5.29 31.86 0.97
CA GLN A 54 5.97 31.41 -0.26
C GLN A 54 6.02 29.88 -0.34
N VAL A 55 6.34 29.20 0.77
CA VAL A 55 6.37 27.73 0.82
C VAL A 55 4.97 27.16 0.60
N MET A 56 3.93 27.76 1.18
CA MET A 56 2.53 27.40 0.90
C MET A 56 2.16 27.55 -0.57
N ALA A 57 2.58 28.68 -1.21
CA ALA A 57 2.32 28.88 -2.63
C ALA A 57 3.01 27.83 -3.50
N ILE A 58 4.26 27.46 -3.19
CA ILE A 58 5.00 26.41 -3.90
C ILE A 58 4.29 25.04 -3.68
N GLY A 59 3.89 24.73 -2.45
CA GLY A 59 3.15 23.50 -2.16
C GLY A 59 1.83 23.41 -2.91
N ARG A 60 1.07 24.50 -3.01
CA ARG A 60 -0.18 24.55 -3.81
C ARG A 60 0.10 24.42 -5.30
N ASN A 61 1.18 25.03 -5.81
CA ASN A 61 1.56 24.86 -7.21
C ASN A 61 1.96 23.40 -7.51
N ALA A 62 2.74 22.76 -6.63
CA ALA A 62 3.06 21.34 -6.75
C ALA A 62 1.78 20.48 -6.75
N LEU A 63 0.82 20.77 -5.87
CA LEU A 63 -0.49 20.13 -5.85
C LEU A 63 -1.26 20.35 -7.16
N TYR A 64 -1.23 21.57 -7.70
CA TYR A 64 -1.87 21.90 -8.99
C TYR A 64 -1.26 21.14 -10.16
N PHE A 65 0.07 20.97 -10.18
CA PHE A 65 0.78 20.19 -11.21
C PHE A 65 0.84 18.69 -10.86
N GLU A 66 0.10 18.27 -9.82
CA GLU A 66 -0.09 16.86 -9.46
C GLU A 66 1.16 16.18 -8.90
N ASP A 67 2.15 16.95 -8.54
CA ASP A 67 3.26 16.43 -7.74
C ASP A 67 2.84 16.41 -6.26
N TYR A 68 1.97 15.44 -5.94
CA TYR A 68 1.37 15.29 -4.61
C TYR A 68 2.42 15.08 -3.53
N ILE A 69 3.48 14.36 -3.84
CA ILE A 69 4.54 14.05 -2.88
C ILE A 69 5.35 15.29 -2.57
N LEU A 70 5.75 16.04 -3.59
CA LEU A 70 6.44 17.31 -3.41
C LEU A 70 5.57 18.31 -2.65
N SER A 71 4.27 18.35 -2.93
CA SER A 71 3.33 19.21 -2.22
C SER A 71 3.28 18.88 -0.73
N ILE A 72 3.23 17.60 -0.35
CA ILE A 72 3.28 17.12 1.04
C ILE A 72 4.56 17.59 1.74
N GLN A 73 5.72 17.52 1.06
CA GLN A 73 7.00 17.98 1.61
C GLN A 73 6.98 19.49 1.96
N TYR A 74 6.41 20.30 1.10
CA TYR A 74 6.28 21.74 1.36
C TYR A 74 5.27 22.02 2.48
N PHE A 75 4.13 21.35 2.52
CA PHE A 75 3.17 21.51 3.61
C PHE A 75 3.74 21.03 4.95
N ASN A 76 4.55 19.99 4.98
CA ASN A 76 5.29 19.55 6.18
C ASN A 76 6.21 20.66 6.72
N GLN A 77 6.92 21.38 5.83
CA GLN A 77 7.76 22.50 6.23
C GLN A 77 6.94 23.63 6.89
N VAL A 78 5.77 23.96 6.30
CA VAL A 78 4.86 24.96 6.86
C VAL A 78 4.30 24.50 8.21
N ILE A 79 3.84 23.27 8.31
CA ILE A 79 3.32 22.65 9.56
C ILE A 79 4.38 22.69 10.66
N LYS A 80 5.63 22.34 10.34
CA LYS A 80 6.74 22.41 11.30
C LYS A 80 7.01 23.82 11.80
N ALA A 81 6.90 24.82 10.90
CA ALA A 81 7.13 26.23 11.26
C ALA A 81 5.92 26.85 11.97
N LYS A 82 4.69 26.53 11.56
CA LYS A 82 3.44 27.10 12.06
C LYS A 82 2.37 26.01 12.24
N PRO A 83 2.44 25.18 13.25
CA PRO A 83 1.54 24.04 13.44
C PRO A 83 0.08 24.41 13.78
N PHE A 84 -0.18 25.69 14.03
CA PHE A 84 -1.51 26.21 14.34
C PHE A 84 -2.32 26.61 13.10
N LEU A 85 -1.71 26.67 11.91
CA LEU A 85 -2.41 26.97 10.66
C LEU A 85 -3.23 25.77 10.21
N ALA A 86 -4.48 25.99 9.79
CA ALA A 86 -5.37 24.95 9.28
C ALA A 86 -5.08 24.58 7.82
N GLU A 87 -4.79 25.58 6.98
CA GLU A 87 -4.62 25.39 5.53
C GLU A 87 -3.59 24.34 5.12
N PRO A 88 -2.37 24.27 5.69
CA PRO A 88 -1.40 23.28 5.24
C PRO A 88 -1.82 21.85 5.54
N TYR A 89 -2.58 21.60 6.61
CA TYR A 89 -3.18 20.28 6.87
C TYR A 89 -4.27 19.96 5.85
N PHE A 90 -5.13 20.93 5.52
CA PHE A 90 -6.16 20.75 4.50
C PHE A 90 -5.55 20.38 3.14
N TYR A 91 -4.59 21.15 2.64
CA TYR A 91 -3.97 20.85 1.35
C TYR A 91 -3.17 19.54 1.37
N ARG A 92 -2.57 19.18 2.51
CA ARG A 92 -1.89 17.89 2.66
C ARG A 92 -2.89 16.74 2.66
N ALA A 93 -4.07 16.90 3.25
CA ALA A 93 -5.16 15.94 3.16
C ALA A 93 -5.63 15.74 1.72
N VAL A 94 -5.76 16.84 0.95
CA VAL A 94 -6.08 16.79 -0.49
C VAL A 94 -5.02 15.98 -1.27
N ALA A 95 -3.73 16.23 -1.03
CA ALA A 95 -2.68 15.47 -1.67
C ALA A 95 -2.75 13.97 -1.33
N LYS A 96 -3.02 13.63 -0.07
CA LYS A 96 -3.17 12.24 0.40
C LYS A 96 -4.39 11.54 -0.19
N ILE A 97 -5.53 12.22 -0.37
CA ILE A 97 -6.69 11.66 -1.10
C ILE A 97 -6.28 11.20 -2.50
N ASN A 98 -5.53 12.04 -3.22
CA ASN A 98 -5.08 11.71 -4.58
C ASN A 98 -4.03 10.59 -4.61
N LEU A 99 -3.31 10.37 -3.51
CA LEU A 99 -2.41 9.23 -3.32
C LEU A 99 -3.12 8.00 -2.72
N GLU A 100 -4.45 8.08 -2.53
CA GLU A 100 -5.27 7.03 -1.92
C GLU A 100 -4.89 6.70 -0.46
N ASP A 101 -4.17 7.60 0.22
CA ASP A 101 -3.92 7.50 1.68
C ASP A 101 -5.11 8.09 2.44
N TYR A 102 -6.22 7.37 2.44
CA TYR A 102 -7.46 7.84 3.06
C TYR A 102 -7.37 7.97 4.57
N LYS A 103 -6.57 7.13 5.25
CA LYS A 103 -6.36 7.24 6.71
C LYS A 103 -5.60 8.50 7.07
N GLY A 104 -4.51 8.78 6.36
CA GLY A 104 -3.73 9.99 6.57
C GLY A 104 -4.49 11.26 6.17
N ALA A 105 -5.31 11.18 5.12
CA ALA A 105 -6.18 12.27 4.69
C ALA A 105 -7.24 12.62 5.74
N GLU A 106 -7.90 11.61 6.34
CA GLU A 106 -8.86 11.81 7.43
C GLU A 106 -8.24 12.49 8.64
N GLN A 107 -7.03 12.07 9.02
CA GLN A 107 -6.29 12.67 10.14
C GLN A 107 -5.97 14.14 9.88
N ASP A 108 -5.42 14.46 8.71
CA ASP A 108 -5.07 15.82 8.33
C ASP A 108 -6.30 16.72 8.19
N ALA A 109 -7.37 16.24 7.57
CA ALA A 109 -8.62 16.98 7.48
C ALA A 109 -9.24 17.24 8.86
N THR A 110 -9.13 16.29 9.79
CA THR A 110 -9.55 16.47 11.18
C THR A 110 -8.73 17.58 11.85
N LEU A 111 -7.40 17.55 11.70
CA LEU A 111 -6.52 18.59 12.22
C LEU A 111 -6.80 19.98 11.61
N ALA A 112 -7.18 20.03 10.33
CA ALA A 112 -7.59 21.27 9.68
C ALA A 112 -8.90 21.81 10.27
N ILE A 113 -9.91 20.97 10.46
CA ILE A 113 -11.22 21.34 11.04
C ILE A 113 -11.08 21.79 12.50
N GLU A 114 -10.27 21.11 13.30
CA GLU A 114 -10.00 21.50 14.70
C GLU A 114 -9.41 22.89 14.81
N ARG A 115 -8.58 23.30 13.83
CA ARG A 115 -7.95 24.65 13.80
C ARG A 115 -8.84 25.70 13.19
N ASN A 116 -9.62 25.33 12.20
CA ASN A 116 -10.57 26.23 11.56
C ASN A 116 -11.81 25.46 11.06
N PRO A 117 -12.91 25.42 11.85
CA PRO A 117 -14.12 24.69 11.49
C PRO A 117 -14.93 25.32 10.35
N PHE A 118 -14.49 26.44 9.80
CA PHE A 118 -15.15 27.11 8.68
C PHE A 118 -14.55 26.76 7.32
N ILE A 119 -13.55 25.89 7.24
CA ILE A 119 -13.04 25.35 5.98
C ILE A 119 -14.00 24.26 5.51
N VAL A 120 -14.99 24.64 4.69
CA VAL A 120 -16.04 23.75 4.20
C VAL A 120 -15.47 22.55 3.46
N ASP A 121 -14.49 22.79 2.58
CA ASP A 121 -13.83 21.75 1.80
C ASP A 121 -13.10 20.69 2.67
N ALA A 122 -12.74 21.03 3.91
CA ALA A 122 -12.10 20.06 4.81
C ALA A 122 -13.10 18.97 5.27
N TYR A 123 -14.39 19.32 5.42
CA TYR A 123 -15.45 18.32 5.68
C TYR A 123 -15.66 17.43 4.47
N GLN A 124 -15.60 17.99 3.25
CA GLN A 124 -15.69 17.20 2.02
C GLN A 124 -14.53 16.19 1.95
N VAL A 125 -13.30 16.64 2.15
CA VAL A 125 -12.11 15.77 2.11
C VAL A 125 -12.19 14.67 3.17
N ARG A 126 -12.59 15.01 4.41
CA ARG A 126 -12.74 14.03 5.49
C ARG A 126 -13.86 13.04 5.20
N GLY A 127 -15.00 13.52 4.71
CA GLY A 127 -16.13 12.70 4.32
C GLY A 127 -15.75 11.71 3.20
N VAL A 128 -15.06 12.16 2.16
CA VAL A 128 -14.56 11.29 1.08
C VAL A 128 -13.55 10.26 1.60
N ALA A 129 -12.65 10.67 2.49
CA ALA A 129 -11.70 9.75 3.11
C ALA A 129 -12.41 8.65 3.92
N ARG A 130 -13.41 9.02 4.73
CA ARG A 130 -14.24 8.10 5.50
C ARG A 130 -15.08 7.17 4.62
N GLN A 131 -15.68 7.71 3.56
CA GLN A 131 -16.45 6.94 2.59
C GLN A 131 -15.61 5.84 1.93
N ASN A 132 -14.39 6.15 1.49
CA ASN A 132 -13.46 5.16 0.92
C ASN A 132 -12.99 4.14 1.96
N ARG A 133 -12.97 4.49 3.24
CA ARG A 133 -12.72 3.55 4.36
C ARG A 133 -13.96 2.80 4.83
N ARG A 134 -15.08 2.93 4.14
CA ARG A 134 -16.41 2.39 4.48
C ARG A 134 -17.01 2.88 5.80
N ASP A 135 -16.51 4.01 6.34
CA ASP A 135 -17.15 4.72 7.45
C ASP A 135 -18.23 5.69 6.89
N PHE A 136 -19.31 5.11 6.37
CA PHE A 136 -20.36 5.88 5.74
C PHE A 136 -21.12 6.76 6.74
N ALA A 137 -21.25 6.33 7.99
CA ALA A 137 -21.93 7.12 9.03
C ALA A 137 -21.11 8.38 9.38
N GLY A 138 -19.80 8.23 9.55
CA GLY A 138 -18.91 9.36 9.75
C GLY A 138 -18.86 10.30 8.55
N ALA A 139 -18.91 9.77 7.33
CA ALA A 139 -18.98 10.58 6.10
C ALA A 139 -20.27 11.41 6.04
N VAL A 140 -21.44 10.82 6.32
CA VAL A 140 -22.72 11.52 6.39
C VAL A 140 -22.69 12.66 7.39
N ALA A 141 -22.08 12.45 8.57
CA ALA A 141 -21.95 13.50 9.59
C ALA A 141 -21.12 14.69 9.08
N ASP A 142 -20.03 14.41 8.34
CA ASP A 142 -19.19 15.46 7.73
C ASP A 142 -19.96 16.23 6.64
N TYR A 143 -20.66 15.52 5.77
CA TYR A 143 -21.46 16.16 4.72
C TYR A 143 -22.63 16.97 5.30
N ALA A 144 -23.22 16.54 6.41
CA ALA A 144 -24.25 17.31 7.11
C ALA A 144 -23.67 18.63 7.67
N GLU A 145 -22.47 18.63 8.24
CA GLU A 145 -21.80 19.86 8.66
C GLU A 145 -21.43 20.76 7.48
N GLY A 146 -20.97 20.18 6.38
CA GLY A 146 -20.75 20.90 5.13
C GLY A 146 -22.01 21.59 4.63
N LEU A 147 -23.15 20.87 4.61
CA LEU A 147 -24.48 21.42 4.23
C LEU A 147 -25.04 22.43 5.23
N ARG A 148 -24.64 22.38 6.49
CA ARG A 148 -24.98 23.43 7.48
C ARG A 148 -24.26 24.75 7.14
N LEU A 149 -23.03 24.68 6.66
CA LEU A 149 -22.23 25.84 6.26
C LEU A 149 -22.59 26.33 4.85
N MET A 150 -22.84 25.40 3.91
CA MET A 150 -23.22 25.68 2.52
C MET A 150 -24.45 24.83 2.12
N PRO A 151 -25.67 25.34 2.35
CA PRO A 151 -26.90 24.54 2.22
C PRO A 151 -27.26 24.06 0.81
N GLU A 152 -26.68 24.69 -0.23
CA GLU A 152 -26.96 24.38 -1.64
C GLU A 152 -25.78 23.68 -2.34
N GLU A 153 -24.76 23.24 -1.57
CA GLU A 153 -23.61 22.58 -2.18
C GLU A 153 -23.98 21.16 -2.65
N LYS A 154 -24.00 21.00 -3.97
CA LYS A 154 -24.49 19.79 -4.66
C LYS A 154 -23.65 18.56 -4.35
N VAL A 155 -22.33 18.74 -4.15
CA VAL A 155 -21.39 17.63 -3.89
C VAL A 155 -21.70 16.95 -2.56
N PHE A 156 -22.01 17.73 -1.51
CA PHE A 156 -22.39 17.17 -0.22
C PHE A 156 -23.72 16.41 -0.29
N MET A 157 -24.70 16.93 -1.05
CA MET A 157 -25.99 16.25 -1.24
C MET A 157 -25.81 14.92 -1.97
N MET A 158 -25.02 14.92 -3.06
CA MET A 158 -24.73 13.72 -3.84
C MET A 158 -24.02 12.66 -2.98
N ASN A 159 -22.92 13.04 -2.32
CA ASN A 159 -22.14 12.10 -1.51
C ASN A 159 -22.93 11.60 -0.29
N SER A 160 -23.76 12.46 0.34
CA SER A 160 -24.67 12.02 1.41
C SER A 160 -25.64 10.96 0.93
N ALA A 161 -26.25 11.17 -0.27
CA ALA A 161 -27.21 10.24 -0.83
C ALA A 161 -26.57 8.86 -1.10
N VAL A 162 -25.35 8.85 -1.65
CA VAL A 162 -24.58 7.61 -1.86
C VAL A 162 -24.30 6.90 -0.53
N CYS A 163 -23.82 7.64 0.48
CA CYS A 163 -23.52 7.05 1.80
C CYS A 163 -24.79 6.50 2.50
N TYR A 164 -25.92 7.19 2.41
CA TYR A 164 -27.19 6.65 2.92
C TYR A 164 -27.61 5.36 2.20
N GLY A 165 -27.38 5.28 0.88
CA GLY A 165 -27.61 4.05 0.12
C GLY A 165 -26.80 2.87 0.66
N GLU A 166 -25.50 3.08 0.89
CA GLU A 166 -24.60 2.07 1.46
C GLU A 166 -25.00 1.66 2.90
N LEU A 167 -25.51 2.60 3.69
CA LEU A 167 -26.08 2.35 5.02
C LEU A 167 -27.46 1.66 4.95
N ARG A 168 -28.01 1.43 3.76
CA ARG A 168 -29.36 0.91 3.49
C ARG A 168 -30.49 1.77 4.05
N ASP A 169 -30.20 3.05 4.36
CA ASP A 169 -31.24 4.05 4.65
C ASP A 169 -31.75 4.65 3.33
N TYR A 170 -32.50 3.85 2.62
CA TYR A 170 -33.02 4.19 1.29
C TYR A 170 -33.90 5.43 1.27
N GLU A 171 -34.61 5.70 2.37
CA GLU A 171 -35.45 6.89 2.47
C GLU A 171 -34.64 8.17 2.64
N ALA A 172 -33.59 8.14 3.45
CA ALA A 172 -32.68 9.28 3.58
C ALA A 172 -31.92 9.53 2.28
N ALA A 173 -31.47 8.45 1.60
CA ALA A 173 -30.82 8.54 0.29
C ALA A 173 -31.73 9.21 -0.74
N GLN A 174 -33.00 8.78 -0.82
CA GLN A 174 -33.98 9.38 -1.73
C GLN A 174 -34.18 10.86 -1.44
N ARG A 175 -34.41 11.21 -0.17
CA ARG A 175 -34.57 12.64 0.22
C ARG A 175 -33.35 13.50 -0.17
N ALA A 176 -32.16 12.95 -0.05
CA ALA A 176 -30.93 13.67 -0.44
C ALA A 176 -30.84 13.88 -1.96
N TYR A 177 -31.19 12.88 -2.76
CA TYR A 177 -31.29 13.02 -4.22
C TYR A 177 -32.40 13.98 -4.63
N ASP A 178 -33.60 13.90 -4.02
CA ASP A 178 -34.73 14.80 -4.31
C ASP A 178 -34.35 16.25 -3.99
N ARG A 179 -33.66 16.48 -2.88
CA ARG A 179 -33.10 17.81 -2.54
C ARG A 179 -32.12 18.29 -3.58
N LEU A 180 -31.18 17.42 -4.03
CA LEU A 180 -30.22 17.75 -5.09
C LEU A 180 -30.95 18.12 -6.38
N LEU A 181 -31.96 17.35 -6.79
CA LEU A 181 -32.75 17.62 -8.00
C LEU A 181 -33.64 18.86 -7.87
N SER A 182 -34.00 19.28 -6.65
CA SER A 182 -34.71 20.55 -6.43
C SER A 182 -33.78 21.77 -6.69
N VAL A 183 -32.48 21.62 -6.43
CA VAL A 183 -31.49 22.67 -6.68
C VAL A 183 -30.97 22.57 -8.13
N ASP A 184 -30.83 21.38 -8.66
CA ASP A 184 -30.31 21.07 -10.01
C ASP A 184 -31.17 20.03 -10.73
N PRO A 185 -32.32 20.44 -11.35
CA PRO A 185 -33.25 19.54 -11.99
C PRO A 185 -32.68 18.75 -13.17
N ASN A 186 -31.57 19.21 -13.75
CA ASN A 186 -30.93 18.57 -14.90
C ASN A 186 -29.68 17.77 -14.53
N ASN A 187 -29.55 17.39 -13.27
CA ASN A 187 -28.43 16.57 -12.81
C ASN A 187 -28.62 15.11 -13.23
N ASP A 188 -27.97 14.72 -14.32
CA ASP A 188 -28.02 13.36 -14.86
C ASP A 188 -27.44 12.32 -13.90
N ARG A 189 -26.41 12.70 -13.11
CA ARG A 189 -25.78 11.82 -12.11
C ARG A 189 -26.71 11.56 -10.91
N ALA A 190 -27.50 12.56 -10.51
CA ALA A 190 -28.49 12.35 -9.46
C ALA A 190 -29.60 11.39 -9.92
N GLN A 191 -30.02 11.50 -11.20
CA GLN A 191 -30.96 10.53 -11.79
C GLN A 191 -30.37 9.12 -11.81
N LEU A 192 -29.11 8.98 -12.21
CA LEU A 192 -28.43 7.68 -12.17
C LEU A 192 -28.28 7.13 -10.74
N GLY A 193 -28.04 8.02 -9.76
CA GLY A 193 -28.01 7.67 -8.34
C GLY A 193 -29.35 7.14 -7.82
N LEU A 194 -30.45 7.77 -8.19
CA LEU A 194 -31.80 7.25 -7.90
C LEU A 194 -32.03 5.89 -8.57
N ALA A 195 -31.62 5.72 -9.82
CA ALA A 195 -31.72 4.44 -10.49
C ALA A 195 -31.01 3.33 -9.72
N HIS A 196 -29.77 3.58 -9.27
CA HIS A 196 -29.02 2.64 -8.44
C HIS A 196 -29.74 2.34 -7.11
N LEU A 197 -30.26 3.38 -6.46
CA LEU A 197 -31.04 3.23 -5.23
C LEU A 197 -32.25 2.31 -5.41
N TYR A 198 -33.01 2.48 -6.52
CA TYR A 198 -34.16 1.63 -6.84
C TYR A 198 -33.74 0.18 -7.17
N LEU A 199 -32.56 -0.01 -7.80
CA LEU A 199 -32.01 -1.36 -7.99
C LEU A 199 -31.67 -2.04 -6.66
N MET A 200 -31.10 -1.32 -5.70
CA MET A 200 -30.86 -1.85 -4.35
C MET A 200 -32.16 -2.24 -3.64
N ARG A 201 -33.25 -1.53 -3.91
CA ARG A 201 -34.62 -1.86 -3.44
C ARG A 201 -35.31 -2.94 -4.27
N LYS A 202 -34.63 -3.49 -5.30
CA LYS A 202 -35.17 -4.47 -6.26
C LYS A 202 -36.35 -3.94 -7.11
N ASP A 203 -36.47 -2.64 -7.24
CA ASP A 203 -37.45 -1.99 -8.11
C ASP A 203 -36.82 -1.62 -9.45
N THR A 204 -36.80 -2.59 -10.35
CA THR A 204 -36.19 -2.43 -11.68
C THR A 204 -37.01 -1.52 -12.61
N VAL A 205 -38.30 -1.34 -12.37
CA VAL A 205 -39.17 -0.49 -13.19
C VAL A 205 -38.86 0.98 -12.95
N GLU A 206 -38.83 1.40 -11.68
CA GLU A 206 -38.48 2.79 -11.36
C GLU A 206 -37.00 3.06 -11.67
N ALA A 207 -36.14 2.08 -11.43
CA ALA A 207 -34.71 2.20 -11.81
C ALA A 207 -34.53 2.53 -13.31
N LEU A 208 -35.23 1.81 -14.18
CA LEU A 208 -35.16 2.05 -15.62
C LEU A 208 -35.62 3.45 -16.01
N LYS A 209 -36.69 3.96 -15.43
CA LYS A 209 -37.19 5.33 -15.69
C LYS A 209 -36.13 6.38 -15.37
N HIS A 210 -35.44 6.21 -14.24
CA HIS A 210 -34.38 7.12 -13.85
C HIS A 210 -33.11 6.99 -14.71
N VAL A 211 -32.76 5.78 -15.17
CA VAL A 211 -31.69 5.59 -16.16
C VAL A 211 -32.02 6.28 -17.47
N ASP A 212 -33.22 6.05 -18.01
CA ASP A 212 -33.65 6.69 -19.27
C ASP A 212 -33.66 8.21 -19.12
N ARG A 213 -34.10 8.73 -17.98
CA ARG A 213 -34.05 10.18 -17.70
C ARG A 213 -32.61 10.70 -17.66
N SER A 214 -31.68 9.96 -17.05
CA SER A 214 -30.25 10.30 -17.08
C SER A 214 -29.71 10.39 -18.50
N LEU A 215 -30.07 9.42 -19.36
CA LEU A 215 -29.65 9.40 -20.77
C LEU A 215 -30.31 10.48 -21.63
N GLU A 216 -31.55 10.90 -21.31
CA GLU A 216 -32.19 12.06 -21.95
C GLU A 216 -31.43 13.36 -21.65
N LEU A 217 -30.95 13.52 -20.39
CA LEU A 217 -30.21 14.68 -19.95
C LEU A 217 -28.76 14.68 -20.48
N SER A 218 -28.12 13.51 -20.49
CA SER A 218 -26.74 13.36 -20.93
C SER A 218 -26.52 12.04 -21.68
N LYS A 219 -26.40 12.11 -22.99
CA LYS A 219 -26.04 10.95 -23.84
C LYS A 219 -24.59 10.51 -23.68
N ASN A 220 -23.76 11.28 -23.01
CA ASN A 220 -22.34 10.98 -22.80
C ASN A 220 -22.08 10.29 -21.44
N ASN A 221 -23.10 9.78 -20.79
CA ASN A 221 -22.99 9.06 -19.52
C ASN A 221 -22.82 7.56 -19.77
N ALA A 222 -21.58 7.06 -19.88
CA ALA A 222 -21.29 5.65 -20.10
C ALA A 222 -21.89 4.76 -18.99
N GLY A 223 -21.83 5.21 -17.72
CA GLY A 223 -22.40 4.48 -16.59
C GLY A 223 -23.90 4.24 -16.69
N ALA A 224 -24.64 5.18 -17.31
CA ALA A 224 -26.09 5.00 -17.52
C ALA A 224 -26.37 3.91 -18.56
N TYR A 225 -25.62 3.83 -19.64
CA TYR A 225 -25.73 2.72 -20.60
C TYR A 225 -25.39 1.38 -19.96
N VAL A 226 -24.31 1.30 -19.20
CA VAL A 226 -23.92 0.06 -18.48
C VAL A 226 -25.04 -0.37 -17.51
N MET A 227 -25.63 0.55 -16.78
CA MET A 227 -26.71 0.24 -15.85
C MET A 227 -27.97 -0.24 -16.61
N ARG A 228 -28.32 0.39 -17.75
CA ARG A 228 -29.43 -0.05 -18.57
C ARG A 228 -29.21 -1.44 -19.16
N ALA A 229 -28.01 -1.72 -19.65
CA ALA A 229 -27.61 -3.04 -20.11
C ALA A 229 -27.72 -4.09 -19.00
N ALA A 230 -27.29 -3.78 -17.77
CA ALA A 230 -27.41 -4.69 -16.62
C ALA A 230 -28.89 -4.96 -16.24
N ILE A 231 -29.77 -3.96 -16.35
CA ILE A 231 -31.22 -4.14 -16.13
C ILE A 231 -31.81 -5.00 -17.23
N ALA A 232 -31.49 -4.73 -18.50
CA ALA A 232 -31.97 -5.49 -19.66
C ALA A 232 -31.60 -6.97 -19.56
N THR A 233 -30.36 -7.29 -19.23
CA THR A 233 -29.89 -8.67 -19.07
C THR A 233 -30.56 -9.40 -17.91
N ARG A 234 -30.63 -8.77 -16.72
CA ARG A 234 -31.09 -9.46 -15.50
C ARG A 234 -32.60 -9.59 -15.39
N SER A 235 -33.35 -8.57 -15.82
CA SER A 235 -34.81 -8.50 -15.59
C SER A 235 -35.63 -8.92 -16.78
N ARG A 236 -35.10 -8.81 -18.00
CA ARG A 236 -35.86 -9.02 -19.24
C ARG A 236 -35.25 -10.08 -20.15
N GLY A 237 -33.96 -10.42 -19.97
CA GLY A 237 -33.21 -11.27 -20.91
C GLY A 237 -33.07 -10.62 -22.31
N ASP A 238 -33.14 -9.29 -22.38
CA ASP A 238 -33.03 -8.51 -23.61
C ASP A 238 -31.55 -8.23 -23.89
N TYR A 239 -30.88 -9.24 -24.45
CA TYR A 239 -29.47 -9.17 -24.73
C TYR A 239 -29.12 -8.29 -25.91
N GLU A 240 -30.03 -8.13 -26.90
CA GLU A 240 -29.86 -7.24 -28.04
C GLU A 240 -29.78 -5.76 -27.58
N GLN A 241 -30.75 -5.33 -26.76
CA GLN A 241 -30.68 -3.97 -26.19
C GLN A 241 -29.45 -3.77 -25.32
N ALA A 242 -29.12 -4.77 -24.50
CA ALA A 242 -27.94 -4.72 -23.65
C ALA A 242 -26.63 -4.62 -24.46
N LEU A 243 -26.54 -5.30 -25.61
CA LEU A 243 -25.40 -5.22 -26.51
C LEU A 243 -25.26 -3.81 -27.09
N ALA A 244 -26.36 -3.24 -27.57
CA ALA A 244 -26.37 -1.87 -28.11
C ALA A 244 -25.92 -0.83 -27.06
N ASP A 245 -26.39 -0.97 -25.82
CA ASP A 245 -26.00 -0.10 -24.72
C ASP A 245 -24.52 -0.24 -24.36
N MET A 246 -24.00 -1.47 -24.32
CA MET A 246 -22.57 -1.69 -24.06
C MET A 246 -21.68 -1.16 -25.18
N ASP A 247 -22.13 -1.22 -26.43
CA ASP A 247 -21.42 -0.62 -27.57
C ASP A 247 -21.31 0.89 -27.43
N GLU A 248 -22.39 1.57 -27.01
CA GLU A 248 -22.34 3.01 -26.73
C GLU A 248 -21.43 3.33 -25.52
N ALA A 249 -21.51 2.55 -24.45
CA ALA A 249 -20.63 2.74 -23.28
C ALA A 249 -19.14 2.61 -23.67
N ILE A 250 -18.78 1.60 -24.46
CA ILE A 250 -17.41 1.38 -24.95
C ILE A 250 -16.94 2.51 -25.87
N LYS A 251 -17.82 3.04 -26.74
CA LYS A 251 -17.46 4.22 -27.56
C LYS A 251 -17.11 5.43 -26.71
N LEU A 252 -17.80 5.63 -25.59
CA LEU A 252 -17.55 6.74 -24.69
C LEU A 252 -16.28 6.53 -23.86
N GLU A 253 -16.06 5.32 -23.38
CA GLU A 253 -14.92 4.96 -22.51
C GLU A 253 -14.22 3.68 -22.99
N PRO A 254 -13.38 3.74 -24.01
CA PRO A 254 -12.82 2.55 -24.70
C PRO A 254 -11.72 1.81 -23.93
N HIS A 255 -11.29 2.33 -22.79
CA HIS A 255 -10.20 1.74 -21.98
C HIS A 255 -10.69 1.08 -20.69
N GLN A 256 -11.99 0.89 -20.52
CA GLN A 256 -12.58 0.24 -19.35
C GLN A 256 -12.69 -1.26 -19.59
N ALA A 257 -11.80 -2.07 -18.99
CA ALA A 257 -11.80 -3.53 -19.17
C ALA A 257 -13.14 -4.17 -18.77
N GLY A 258 -13.79 -3.67 -17.71
CA GLY A 258 -15.09 -4.14 -17.24
C GLY A 258 -16.21 -4.07 -18.28
N TYR A 259 -16.17 -3.09 -19.17
CA TYR A 259 -17.18 -2.98 -20.22
C TYR A 259 -17.07 -4.10 -21.27
N PHE A 260 -15.85 -4.48 -21.62
CA PHE A 260 -15.61 -5.61 -22.52
C PHE A 260 -15.98 -6.94 -21.86
N ILE A 261 -15.74 -7.10 -20.55
CA ILE A 261 -16.17 -8.29 -19.80
C ILE A 261 -17.70 -8.41 -19.84
N ASN A 262 -18.41 -7.31 -19.60
CA ASN A 262 -19.88 -7.29 -19.63
C ASN A 262 -20.41 -7.55 -21.05
N ARG A 263 -19.79 -6.95 -22.08
CA ARG A 263 -20.19 -7.19 -23.47
C ARG A 263 -19.90 -8.62 -23.91
N ALA A 264 -18.79 -9.20 -23.49
CA ALA A 264 -18.47 -10.60 -23.74
C ALA A 264 -19.54 -11.54 -23.16
N PHE A 265 -19.99 -11.28 -21.92
CA PHE A 265 -21.11 -12.04 -21.33
C PHE A 265 -22.40 -11.92 -22.15
N ILE A 266 -22.74 -10.73 -22.62
CA ILE A 266 -23.93 -10.48 -23.46
C ILE A 266 -23.80 -11.26 -24.78
N LYS A 267 -22.65 -11.16 -25.47
CA LYS A 267 -22.37 -11.89 -26.71
C LYS A 267 -22.43 -13.40 -26.52
N TYR A 268 -21.91 -13.90 -25.41
CA TYR A 268 -22.03 -15.31 -25.03
C TYR A 268 -23.50 -15.77 -24.99
N ASN A 269 -24.39 -14.96 -24.37
CA ASN A 269 -25.81 -15.29 -24.30
C ASN A 269 -26.57 -15.07 -25.63
N LEU A 270 -25.95 -14.42 -26.62
CA LEU A 270 -26.41 -14.31 -28.00
C LEU A 270 -25.76 -15.36 -28.89
N ASP A 271 -25.13 -16.40 -28.35
CA ASP A 271 -24.40 -17.45 -29.05
C ASP A 271 -23.20 -16.96 -29.90
N ASP A 272 -22.76 -15.70 -29.70
CA ASP A 272 -21.55 -15.17 -30.34
C ASP A 272 -20.29 -15.48 -29.50
N TYR A 273 -19.90 -16.75 -29.49
CA TYR A 273 -18.74 -17.23 -28.71
C TYR A 273 -17.40 -16.62 -29.18
N PHE A 274 -17.27 -16.36 -30.49
CA PHE A 274 -16.06 -15.73 -31.05
C PHE A 274 -15.96 -14.26 -30.63
N GLY A 275 -17.04 -13.52 -30.69
CA GLY A 275 -17.08 -12.14 -30.26
C GLY A 275 -16.90 -12.02 -28.75
N ALA A 276 -17.44 -12.96 -27.94
CA ALA A 276 -17.23 -13.03 -26.51
C ALA A 276 -15.76 -13.29 -26.16
N MET A 277 -15.11 -14.24 -26.86
CA MET A 277 -13.70 -14.55 -26.64
C MET A 277 -12.81 -13.35 -26.99
N ALA A 278 -13.08 -12.66 -28.10
CA ALA A 278 -12.34 -11.48 -28.50
C ALA A 278 -12.45 -10.35 -27.49
N ASP A 279 -13.63 -10.13 -26.89
CA ASP A 279 -13.84 -9.12 -25.85
C ASP A 279 -13.12 -9.50 -24.53
N TYR A 280 -13.13 -10.79 -24.12
CA TYR A 280 -12.35 -11.22 -22.95
C TYR A 280 -10.84 -11.10 -23.19
N ASP A 281 -10.33 -11.46 -24.36
CA ASP A 281 -8.92 -11.29 -24.71
C ASP A 281 -8.51 -9.81 -24.67
N TYR A 282 -9.38 -8.94 -25.18
CA TYR A 282 -9.15 -7.50 -25.14
C TYR A 282 -9.19 -6.95 -23.71
N ALA A 283 -10.12 -7.41 -22.87
CA ALA A 283 -10.21 -7.04 -21.47
C ALA A 283 -8.93 -7.43 -20.69
N VAL A 284 -8.42 -8.66 -20.89
CA VAL A 284 -7.14 -9.10 -20.32
C VAL A 284 -5.96 -8.28 -20.85
N GLY A 285 -6.02 -7.85 -22.13
CA GLY A 285 -5.01 -6.96 -22.70
C GLY A 285 -5.01 -5.56 -22.08
N LEU A 286 -6.19 -5.02 -21.73
CA LEU A 286 -6.33 -3.73 -21.05
C LEU A 286 -5.93 -3.78 -19.57
N ASP A 287 -6.33 -4.84 -18.88
CA ASP A 287 -6.00 -5.08 -17.48
C ASP A 287 -5.54 -6.53 -17.28
N PRO A 288 -4.23 -6.80 -17.42
CA PRO A 288 -3.66 -8.14 -17.23
C PRO A 288 -3.76 -8.65 -15.78
N ALA A 289 -4.12 -7.79 -14.83
CA ALA A 289 -4.29 -8.18 -13.43
C ALA A 289 -5.76 -8.44 -13.05
N SER A 290 -6.71 -8.25 -13.99
CA SER A 290 -8.12 -8.47 -13.71
C SER A 290 -8.45 -9.95 -13.48
N ILE A 291 -8.77 -10.26 -12.22
CA ILE A 291 -9.21 -11.60 -11.80
C ILE A 291 -10.49 -11.99 -12.53
N GLU A 292 -11.43 -11.05 -12.68
CA GLU A 292 -12.71 -11.25 -13.34
C GLU A 292 -12.55 -11.59 -14.81
N ALA A 293 -11.66 -10.88 -15.52
CA ALA A 293 -11.40 -11.13 -16.93
C ALA A 293 -10.82 -12.54 -17.15
N HIS A 294 -9.80 -12.92 -16.37
CA HIS A 294 -9.21 -14.25 -16.44
C HIS A 294 -10.21 -15.34 -16.04
N PHE A 295 -10.98 -15.13 -14.96
CA PHE A 295 -11.96 -16.12 -14.53
C PHE A 295 -13.02 -16.38 -15.61
N ASN A 296 -13.63 -15.33 -16.16
CA ASN A 296 -14.69 -15.44 -17.15
C ASN A 296 -14.16 -15.99 -18.49
N ARG A 297 -12.97 -15.57 -18.92
CA ARG A 297 -12.30 -16.15 -20.08
C ARG A 297 -12.00 -17.64 -19.87
N GLY A 298 -11.52 -18.00 -18.69
CA GLY A 298 -11.28 -19.39 -18.31
C GLY A 298 -12.53 -20.27 -18.40
N LEU A 299 -13.69 -19.75 -18.00
CA LEU A 299 -14.98 -20.45 -18.15
C LEU A 299 -15.32 -20.67 -19.61
N LEU A 300 -15.22 -19.63 -20.46
CA LEU A 300 -15.51 -19.74 -21.89
C LEU A 300 -14.52 -20.69 -22.59
N LEU A 301 -13.23 -20.62 -22.29
CA LEU A 301 -12.21 -21.54 -22.78
C LEU A 301 -12.49 -22.99 -22.42
N ALA A 302 -12.99 -23.24 -21.19
CA ALA A 302 -13.39 -24.57 -20.73
C ALA A 302 -14.58 -25.11 -21.51
N GLU A 303 -15.52 -24.26 -21.90
CA GLU A 303 -16.71 -24.63 -22.66
C GLU A 303 -16.37 -24.93 -24.12
N VAL A 304 -15.50 -24.14 -24.75
CA VAL A 304 -15.04 -24.40 -26.13
C VAL A 304 -13.97 -25.50 -26.21
N GLY A 305 -13.61 -26.14 -25.09
CA GLY A 305 -12.71 -27.28 -25.05
C GLY A 305 -11.23 -26.96 -24.99
N GLU A 306 -10.85 -25.68 -24.88
CA GLU A 306 -9.46 -25.21 -24.72
C GLU A 306 -8.96 -25.39 -23.26
N ASN A 307 -9.06 -26.64 -22.77
CA ASN A 307 -8.89 -26.97 -21.35
C ASN A 307 -7.56 -26.46 -20.75
N ASN A 308 -6.44 -26.54 -21.49
CA ASN A 308 -5.14 -26.13 -20.97
C ASN A 308 -5.03 -24.61 -20.82
N LYS A 309 -5.62 -23.84 -21.73
CA LYS A 309 -5.66 -22.36 -21.62
C LYS A 309 -6.56 -21.93 -20.46
N ALA A 310 -7.71 -22.62 -20.28
CA ALA A 310 -8.61 -22.41 -19.17
C ALA A 310 -7.92 -22.69 -17.81
N ILE A 311 -7.12 -23.75 -17.72
CA ILE A 311 -6.32 -24.06 -16.52
C ILE A 311 -5.36 -22.91 -16.22
N ASN A 312 -4.67 -22.37 -17.21
CA ASN A 312 -3.74 -21.23 -17.01
C ASN A 312 -4.46 -19.98 -16.46
N ASP A 313 -5.67 -19.68 -16.97
CA ASP A 313 -6.46 -18.57 -16.46
C ASP A 313 -6.91 -18.80 -15.01
N PHE A 314 -7.37 -20.00 -14.65
CA PHE A 314 -7.68 -20.32 -13.25
C PHE A 314 -6.43 -20.38 -12.36
N ASP A 315 -5.28 -20.78 -12.88
CA ASP A 315 -4.00 -20.68 -12.16
C ASP A 315 -3.67 -19.24 -11.80
N PHE A 316 -3.87 -18.29 -12.73
CA PHE A 316 -3.70 -16.88 -12.48
C PHE A 316 -4.63 -16.37 -11.37
N VAL A 317 -5.93 -16.72 -11.45
CA VAL A 317 -6.91 -16.36 -10.41
C VAL A 317 -6.47 -16.88 -9.04
N LEU A 318 -6.01 -18.14 -8.97
CA LEU A 318 -5.59 -18.78 -7.72
C LEU A 318 -4.24 -18.33 -7.19
N GLN A 319 -3.38 -17.73 -8.02
CA GLN A 319 -2.18 -17.01 -7.56
C GLN A 319 -2.55 -15.73 -6.80
N SER A 320 -3.60 -15.06 -7.23
CA SER A 320 -4.09 -13.82 -6.60
C SER A 320 -4.98 -14.11 -5.38
N ASP A 321 -5.86 -15.12 -5.49
CA ASP A 321 -6.75 -15.59 -4.41
C ASP A 321 -6.73 -17.12 -4.36
N SER A 322 -5.84 -17.68 -3.54
CA SER A 322 -5.66 -19.13 -3.35
C SER A 322 -6.89 -19.84 -2.77
N HIS A 323 -7.85 -19.07 -2.23
CA HIS A 323 -9.09 -19.57 -1.66
C HIS A 323 -10.31 -19.30 -2.54
N ASN A 324 -10.10 -18.96 -3.80
CA ASN A 324 -11.19 -18.85 -4.77
C ASN A 324 -11.75 -20.25 -5.10
N PHE A 325 -12.73 -20.66 -4.31
CA PHE A 325 -13.28 -22.03 -4.40
C PHE A 325 -13.96 -22.33 -5.75
N MET A 326 -14.41 -21.30 -6.45
CA MET A 326 -14.99 -21.44 -7.78
C MET A 326 -13.92 -21.73 -8.83
N ALA A 327 -12.80 -21.00 -8.77
CA ALA A 327 -11.65 -21.30 -9.62
C ALA A 327 -11.07 -22.68 -9.32
N LEU A 328 -10.97 -23.06 -8.04
CA LEU A 328 -10.55 -24.43 -7.64
C LEU A 328 -11.47 -25.51 -8.21
N TYR A 329 -12.80 -25.34 -8.09
CA TYR A 329 -13.75 -26.32 -8.59
C TYR A 329 -13.69 -26.47 -10.12
N ASN A 330 -13.68 -25.34 -10.84
CA ASN A 330 -13.61 -25.36 -12.31
C ASN A 330 -12.26 -25.93 -12.79
N ARG A 331 -11.15 -25.57 -12.15
CA ARG A 331 -9.84 -26.13 -12.48
C ARG A 331 -9.78 -27.62 -12.18
N ALA A 332 -10.38 -28.09 -11.09
CA ALA A 332 -10.49 -29.51 -10.77
C ALA A 332 -11.24 -30.30 -11.85
N MET A 333 -12.35 -29.76 -12.35
CA MET A 333 -13.08 -30.37 -13.47
C MET A 333 -12.22 -30.44 -14.75
N LEU A 334 -11.42 -29.42 -15.05
CA LEU A 334 -10.52 -29.41 -16.19
C LEU A 334 -9.36 -30.41 -16.00
N TYR A 335 -8.77 -30.50 -14.82
CA TYR A 335 -7.78 -31.52 -14.50
C TYR A 335 -8.36 -32.94 -14.65
N PHE A 336 -9.62 -33.11 -14.26
CA PHE A 336 -10.31 -34.41 -14.49
C PHE A 336 -10.47 -34.68 -16.00
N ARG A 337 -10.96 -33.70 -16.79
CA ARG A 337 -11.13 -33.85 -18.25
C ARG A 337 -9.81 -34.14 -18.97
N THR A 338 -8.70 -33.57 -18.51
CA THR A 338 -7.36 -33.75 -19.09
C THR A 338 -6.60 -34.95 -18.52
N GLY A 339 -7.24 -35.76 -17.68
CA GLY A 339 -6.63 -36.99 -17.11
C GLY A 339 -5.68 -36.75 -15.95
N GLN A 340 -5.58 -35.51 -15.44
CA GLN A 340 -4.71 -35.13 -14.34
C GLN A 340 -5.43 -35.34 -12.98
N TYR A 341 -5.87 -36.59 -12.74
CA TYR A 341 -6.77 -36.91 -11.61
C TYR A 341 -6.21 -36.54 -10.22
N ARG A 342 -4.89 -36.63 -10.02
CA ARG A 342 -4.26 -36.25 -8.74
C ARG A 342 -4.44 -34.78 -8.43
N HIS A 343 -4.31 -33.91 -9.45
CA HIS A 343 -4.51 -32.49 -9.31
C HIS A 343 -6.00 -32.18 -9.05
N ALA A 344 -6.89 -32.87 -9.80
CA ALA A 344 -8.33 -32.70 -9.58
C ALA A 344 -8.74 -33.03 -8.14
N VAL A 345 -8.26 -34.18 -7.58
CA VAL A 345 -8.56 -34.56 -6.20
C VAL A 345 -8.09 -33.51 -5.20
N ARG A 346 -6.89 -32.94 -5.38
CA ARG A 346 -6.35 -31.91 -4.49
C ARG A 346 -7.23 -30.66 -4.47
N ASP A 347 -7.62 -30.17 -5.63
CA ASP A 347 -8.48 -29.00 -5.72
C ASP A 347 -9.89 -29.26 -5.16
N TYR A 348 -10.47 -30.44 -5.42
CA TYR A 348 -11.73 -30.83 -4.78
C TYR A 348 -11.61 -30.99 -3.27
N ASP A 349 -10.46 -31.42 -2.73
CA ASP A 349 -10.25 -31.51 -1.28
C ASP A 349 -10.37 -30.12 -0.62
N GLU A 350 -9.78 -29.09 -1.22
CA GLU A 350 -9.88 -27.72 -0.70
C GLU A 350 -11.32 -27.18 -0.80
N VAL A 351 -12.02 -27.44 -1.90
CA VAL A 351 -13.42 -27.05 -2.06
C VAL A 351 -14.30 -27.72 -1.01
N LEU A 352 -14.17 -29.03 -0.81
CA LEU A 352 -14.99 -29.79 0.11
C LEU A 352 -14.68 -29.54 1.59
N LYS A 353 -13.47 -29.09 1.90
CA LYS A 353 -13.12 -28.59 3.23
C LYS A 353 -13.93 -27.35 3.61
N LYS A 354 -14.16 -26.46 2.65
CA LYS A 354 -14.98 -25.26 2.85
C LYS A 354 -16.49 -25.56 2.77
N TYR A 355 -16.87 -26.44 1.85
CA TYR A 355 -18.26 -26.81 1.58
C TYR A 355 -18.51 -28.30 1.87
N PRO A 356 -18.58 -28.72 3.15
CA PRO A 356 -18.69 -30.14 3.53
C PRO A 356 -20.03 -30.77 3.18
N ASN A 357 -21.01 -29.99 2.76
CA ASN A 357 -22.36 -30.48 2.32
C ASN A 357 -22.51 -30.41 0.79
N PHE A 358 -21.43 -30.18 0.04
CA PHE A 358 -21.49 -30.08 -1.42
C PHE A 358 -21.47 -31.46 -2.08
N GLU A 359 -22.66 -32.03 -2.32
CA GLU A 359 -22.88 -33.39 -2.85
C GLU A 359 -22.18 -33.62 -4.19
N ALA A 360 -22.35 -32.70 -5.15
CA ALA A 360 -21.73 -32.81 -6.48
C ALA A 360 -20.20 -32.81 -6.41
N GLY A 361 -19.62 -32.07 -5.48
CA GLY A 361 -18.17 -32.07 -5.23
C GLY A 361 -17.65 -33.43 -4.74
N PHE A 362 -18.36 -34.09 -3.83
CA PHE A 362 -18.02 -35.47 -3.40
C PHE A 362 -18.15 -36.46 -4.56
N MET A 363 -19.20 -36.37 -5.38
CA MET A 363 -19.35 -37.20 -6.56
C MET A 363 -18.21 -37.04 -7.55
N ALA A 364 -17.83 -35.79 -7.84
CA ALA A 364 -16.75 -35.46 -8.75
C ALA A 364 -15.38 -35.94 -8.23
N ARG A 365 -15.10 -35.74 -6.93
CA ARG A 365 -13.88 -36.26 -6.30
C ARG A 365 -13.86 -37.79 -6.27
N GLY A 366 -14.98 -38.43 -5.96
CA GLY A 366 -15.13 -39.88 -5.96
C GLY A 366 -14.82 -40.48 -7.33
N GLU A 367 -15.33 -39.86 -8.41
CA GLU A 367 -15.01 -40.30 -9.79
C GLU A 367 -13.52 -40.08 -10.12
N ALA A 368 -12.93 -38.97 -9.71
CA ALA A 368 -11.50 -38.71 -9.92
C ALA A 368 -10.64 -39.79 -9.18
N LYS A 369 -10.98 -40.12 -7.92
CA LYS A 369 -10.32 -41.19 -7.15
C LYS A 369 -10.49 -42.55 -7.83
N ARG A 370 -11.68 -42.85 -8.37
CA ARG A 370 -11.93 -44.08 -9.11
C ARG A 370 -11.00 -44.19 -10.33
N ARG A 371 -10.83 -43.12 -11.08
CA ARG A 371 -9.91 -43.08 -12.23
C ARG A 371 -8.44 -43.22 -11.83
N MET A 372 -8.09 -42.88 -10.61
CA MET A 372 -6.75 -43.11 -10.05
C MET A 372 -6.54 -44.54 -9.51
N GLY A 373 -7.61 -45.36 -9.43
CA GLY A 373 -7.57 -46.67 -8.81
C GLY A 373 -7.80 -46.70 -7.29
N ASP A 374 -8.06 -45.55 -6.67
CA ASP A 374 -8.44 -45.44 -5.26
C ASP A 374 -9.93 -45.78 -5.07
N MET A 375 -10.24 -47.07 -5.12
CA MET A 375 -11.60 -47.55 -4.97
C MET A 375 -12.16 -47.33 -3.57
N ARG A 376 -11.31 -47.34 -2.52
CA ARG A 376 -11.76 -47.07 -1.15
C ARG A 376 -12.18 -45.62 -0.96
N GLY A 377 -11.33 -44.70 -1.37
CA GLY A 377 -11.63 -43.29 -1.29
C GLY A 377 -12.82 -42.87 -2.16
N SER A 378 -12.96 -43.51 -3.34
CA SER A 378 -14.11 -43.30 -4.23
C SER A 378 -15.43 -43.75 -3.59
N ASN A 379 -15.48 -44.96 -3.03
CA ASN A 379 -16.67 -45.48 -2.37
C ASN A 379 -17.07 -44.62 -1.17
N ALA A 380 -16.10 -44.19 -0.36
CA ALA A 380 -16.37 -43.31 0.77
C ALA A 380 -17.00 -41.97 0.33
N ASP A 381 -16.52 -41.37 -0.76
CA ASP A 381 -17.08 -40.15 -1.31
C ASP A 381 -18.51 -40.35 -1.84
N TYR A 382 -18.76 -41.45 -2.55
CA TYR A 382 -20.11 -41.79 -3.03
C TYR A 382 -21.09 -42.07 -1.89
N GLU A 383 -20.64 -42.79 -0.85
CA GLU A 383 -21.47 -43.05 0.35
C GLU A 383 -21.81 -41.76 1.06
N HIS A 384 -20.83 -40.80 1.16
CA HIS A 384 -21.05 -39.50 1.76
C HIS A 384 -22.05 -38.66 0.95
N ALA A 385 -21.87 -38.59 -0.37
CA ALA A 385 -22.80 -37.93 -1.26
C ALA A 385 -24.23 -38.48 -1.16
N LEU A 386 -24.35 -39.83 -1.12
CA LEU A 386 -25.64 -40.48 -0.96
C LEU A 386 -26.29 -40.19 0.41
N ALA A 387 -25.51 -40.09 1.46
CA ALA A 387 -25.99 -39.73 2.79
C ALA A 387 -26.54 -38.26 2.81
N LEU A 388 -25.82 -37.34 2.15
CA LEU A 388 -26.27 -35.95 1.99
C LEU A 388 -27.58 -35.88 1.20
N PHE A 389 -27.67 -36.62 0.08
CA PHE A 389 -28.89 -36.70 -0.74
C PHE A 389 -30.09 -37.27 0.05
N LYS A 390 -29.90 -38.35 0.81
CA LYS A 390 -30.95 -38.93 1.64
C LYS A 390 -31.41 -37.94 2.73
N ARG A 391 -30.49 -37.22 3.36
CA ARG A 391 -30.79 -36.20 4.38
C ARG A 391 -31.63 -35.08 3.82
N LYS A 392 -31.37 -34.63 2.58
CA LYS A 392 -32.16 -33.63 1.85
C LYS A 392 -33.61 -34.11 1.61
N LYS A 393 -33.76 -35.39 1.21
CA LYS A 393 -35.06 -35.97 0.85
C LYS A 393 -35.98 -36.22 2.06
N THR A 394 -35.42 -36.55 3.21
CA THR A 394 -36.18 -36.75 4.46
C THR A 394 -36.70 -35.45 5.05
N HIS A 395 -36.04 -34.32 4.81
CA HIS A 395 -36.51 -32.99 5.23
C HIS A 395 -37.64 -32.42 4.35
N VAL A 396 -37.80 -32.92 3.12
CA VAL A 396 -38.81 -32.41 2.15
C VAL A 396 -40.15 -33.16 2.27
N SER A 397 -40.15 -34.40 2.85
CA SER A 397 -41.36 -35.25 2.88
C SER A 397 -42.32 -34.96 4.00
N ASP A 398 -41.99 -34.18 5.02
CA ASP A 398 -42.80 -34.05 6.25
C ASP A 398 -43.47 -32.67 6.44
N PHE A 399 -43.43 -31.75 5.47
CA PHE A 399 -43.97 -30.38 5.65
C PHE A 399 -44.80 -29.87 4.45
N ASN A 400 -45.86 -29.12 4.80
CA ASN A 400 -46.73 -28.37 3.87
C ASN A 400 -45.95 -27.19 3.27
N PRO A 401 -45.95 -26.97 1.94
CA PRO A 401 -45.17 -25.92 1.28
C PRO A 401 -45.40 -24.50 1.84
N ALA A 402 -46.59 -24.18 2.26
CA ALA A 402 -46.92 -22.85 2.82
C ALA A 402 -46.35 -22.61 4.23
N GLU A 403 -46.17 -23.67 5.04
CA GLU A 403 -45.54 -23.59 6.37
C GLU A 403 -44.01 -23.53 6.29
N ILE A 404 -43.42 -24.09 5.22
CA ILE A 404 -41.99 -24.07 5.00
C ILE A 404 -41.47 -22.64 4.77
N GLU A 405 -42.14 -21.85 3.94
CA GLU A 405 -41.73 -20.46 3.65
C GLU A 405 -41.82 -19.53 4.88
N VAL A 406 -42.89 -19.65 5.67
CA VAL A 406 -43.10 -18.79 6.85
C VAL A 406 -42.14 -19.18 7.98
N ASN A 407 -41.93 -20.48 8.23
CA ASN A 407 -41.03 -20.96 9.28
C ASN A 407 -39.53 -20.80 8.90
N ALA A 408 -39.21 -20.89 7.64
CA ALA A 408 -37.84 -20.58 7.16
C ALA A 408 -37.51 -19.08 7.30
N ALA A 409 -38.45 -18.20 6.99
CA ALA A 409 -38.30 -16.75 7.15
C ALA A 409 -38.19 -16.33 8.64
N ILE A 410 -38.93 -16.98 9.54
CA ILE A 410 -38.86 -16.73 10.98
C ILE A 410 -37.53 -17.23 11.56
N ARG A 411 -37.11 -18.46 11.24
CA ARG A 411 -35.85 -19.03 11.70
C ARG A 411 -34.64 -18.25 11.15
N LYS A 412 -34.74 -17.77 9.93
CA LYS A 412 -33.70 -16.93 9.30
C LYS A 412 -33.54 -15.58 10.02
N ARG A 413 -34.64 -15.00 10.51
CA ARG A 413 -34.59 -13.78 11.34
C ARG A 413 -34.06 -14.05 12.75
N GLU A 414 -34.54 -15.10 13.43
CA GLU A 414 -34.12 -15.44 14.78
C GLU A 414 -32.63 -15.84 14.85
N GLN A 415 -32.09 -16.49 13.80
CA GLN A 415 -30.69 -16.91 13.73
C GLN A 415 -29.75 -15.75 13.36
N GLN A 416 -30.19 -14.83 12.52
CA GLN A 416 -29.47 -13.57 12.24
C GLN A 416 -29.38 -12.64 13.46
N GLU A 417 -30.41 -12.63 14.30
CA GLU A 417 -30.43 -11.85 15.54
C GLU A 417 -29.60 -12.47 16.67
N LEU A 418 -29.46 -13.82 16.69
CA LEU A 418 -28.81 -14.55 17.79
C LEU A 418 -27.32 -14.83 17.57
N THR A 419 -26.84 -14.97 16.34
CA THR A 419 -25.49 -15.48 16.09
C THR A 419 -24.60 -14.63 15.20
N GLY A 420 -25.16 -13.67 14.45
CA GLY A 420 -24.39 -12.89 13.46
C GLY A 420 -23.72 -13.75 12.36
N GLN A 421 -24.05 -15.06 12.28
CA GLN A 421 -23.52 -15.98 11.28
C GLN A 421 -24.61 -16.28 10.24
N SER A 422 -24.27 -16.12 8.96
CA SER A 422 -25.11 -16.56 7.85
C SER A 422 -25.26 -18.10 7.88
N GLU A 423 -26.46 -18.60 7.59
CA GLU A 423 -26.70 -20.03 7.38
C GLU A 423 -25.72 -20.61 6.34
N PRO A 424 -25.34 -21.90 6.46
CA PRO A 424 -24.53 -22.52 5.43
C PRO A 424 -25.31 -22.49 4.10
N GLU A 425 -24.69 -21.94 3.07
CA GLU A 425 -25.25 -21.83 1.73
C GLU A 425 -25.77 -23.19 1.25
N THR A 426 -26.95 -23.21 0.66
CA THR A 426 -27.51 -24.43 0.06
C THR A 426 -26.73 -24.83 -1.18
N GLU A 427 -26.77 -26.10 -1.56
CA GLU A 427 -26.10 -26.58 -2.77
C GLU A 427 -26.59 -25.86 -4.03
N GLU A 428 -27.87 -25.51 -4.08
CA GLU A 428 -28.45 -24.76 -5.18
C GLU A 428 -27.93 -23.31 -5.21
N GLU A 429 -27.74 -22.67 -4.05
CA GLU A 429 -27.09 -21.36 -3.94
C GLU A 429 -25.62 -21.43 -4.35
N ILE A 430 -24.91 -22.49 -3.95
CA ILE A 430 -23.51 -22.72 -4.35
C ILE A 430 -23.42 -22.97 -5.86
N MET A 431 -24.29 -23.83 -6.43
CA MET A 431 -24.30 -24.11 -7.88
C MET A 431 -24.76 -22.90 -8.68
N ASN A 432 -25.74 -22.15 -8.21
CA ASN A 432 -26.15 -20.90 -8.83
C ASN A 432 -25.03 -19.85 -8.77
N ARG A 433 -24.26 -19.82 -7.70
CA ARG A 433 -23.09 -18.96 -7.58
C ARG A 433 -21.98 -19.38 -8.56
N PHE A 434 -21.73 -20.67 -8.75
CA PHE A 434 -20.78 -21.16 -9.77
C PHE A 434 -21.23 -20.84 -11.19
N ASN A 435 -22.54 -20.78 -11.45
CA ASN A 435 -23.11 -20.48 -12.76
C ASN A 435 -23.37 -18.98 -13.00
N THR A 436 -23.50 -18.16 -11.97
CA THR A 436 -23.90 -16.74 -12.07
C THR A 436 -22.71 -15.79 -12.21
N LEU A 437 -21.48 -16.25 -12.19
CA LEU A 437 -20.29 -15.40 -12.15
C LEU A 437 -19.79 -14.94 -13.52
N LEU A 438 -20.58 -15.12 -14.56
CA LEU A 438 -20.27 -14.58 -15.88
C LEU A 438 -20.55 -13.06 -16.01
N THR A 439 -21.09 -12.42 -14.97
CA THR A 439 -21.29 -10.96 -14.98
C THR A 439 -20.41 -10.30 -13.90
N VAL A 440 -19.61 -9.34 -14.31
CA VAL A 440 -19.07 -8.34 -13.38
C VAL A 440 -20.27 -7.58 -12.81
N ALA A 441 -20.37 -7.50 -11.49
CA ALA A 441 -21.30 -6.54 -10.89
C ALA A 441 -20.95 -5.16 -11.48
N PRO A 442 -21.93 -4.36 -11.89
CA PRO A 442 -21.64 -3.02 -12.36
C PRO A 442 -20.80 -2.34 -11.28
N GLU A 443 -19.61 -1.88 -11.64
CA GLU A 443 -18.89 -0.97 -10.77
C GLU A 443 -19.86 0.11 -10.33
N ASN A 444 -19.92 0.42 -9.04
CA ASN A 444 -20.80 1.45 -8.55
C ASN A 444 -20.55 2.70 -9.42
N PRO A 445 -21.48 3.07 -10.32
CA PRO A 445 -21.20 4.10 -11.33
C PRO A 445 -21.07 5.48 -10.68
N ILE A 446 -21.33 5.55 -9.38
CA ILE A 446 -21.27 6.76 -8.59
C ILE A 446 -20.05 6.67 -7.69
N LYS A 447 -18.88 7.00 -8.27
CA LYS A 447 -17.69 7.24 -7.46
C LYS A 447 -17.92 8.48 -6.59
N PRO A 448 -17.39 8.51 -5.36
CA PRO A 448 -17.48 9.70 -4.51
C PRO A 448 -17.00 10.92 -5.28
N GLU A 449 -17.84 11.95 -5.37
CA GLU A 449 -17.48 13.15 -6.08
C GLU A 449 -16.57 13.99 -5.19
N TYR A 450 -15.29 13.92 -5.45
CA TYR A 450 -14.34 14.91 -5.02
C TYR A 450 -14.13 15.87 -6.18
N ALA A 451 -14.57 17.13 -6.01
CA ALA A 451 -14.40 18.16 -7.03
C ALA A 451 -12.92 18.60 -7.08
N ASN A 452 -12.07 17.67 -7.45
CA ASN A 452 -10.70 18.00 -7.75
C ASN A 452 -10.64 18.57 -9.17
N LYS A 453 -10.52 19.87 -9.29
CA LYS A 453 -10.30 20.56 -10.57
C LYS A 453 -8.89 20.34 -11.12
N GLN A 454 -8.12 19.47 -10.51
CA GLN A 454 -6.70 19.25 -10.77
C GLN A 454 -6.51 17.83 -11.30
N ARG A 455 -5.76 17.69 -12.38
CA ARG A 455 -5.41 16.41 -13.03
C ARG A 455 -4.23 15.78 -12.33
N GLY A 456 -4.17 14.45 -12.20
CA GLY A 456 -3.02 13.73 -11.72
C GLY A 456 -2.89 12.28 -12.18
N ARG A 457 -1.70 11.94 -12.62
CA ARG A 457 -1.34 10.57 -12.94
C ARG A 457 -0.74 9.89 -11.71
N ILE A 458 -1.34 8.79 -11.29
CA ILE A 458 -0.69 7.87 -10.35
C ILE A 458 0.24 6.97 -11.16
N GLN A 459 1.49 6.99 -10.72
CA GLN A 459 2.56 6.26 -11.37
C GLN A 459 2.61 4.81 -10.90
N ASN A 460 2.91 3.91 -11.84
CA ASN A 460 3.38 2.53 -11.71
C ASN A 460 2.88 1.69 -10.53
N THR A 461 1.85 0.90 -10.79
CA THR A 461 1.36 -0.17 -9.88
C THR A 461 2.29 -1.40 -9.81
N ASN A 462 3.28 -1.50 -10.70
CA ASN A 462 4.17 -2.67 -10.84
C ASN A 462 5.55 -2.50 -10.19
N VAL A 463 5.66 -1.66 -9.16
CA VAL A 463 6.91 -1.54 -8.40
C VAL A 463 7.01 -2.72 -7.43
N GLU A 464 8.13 -3.42 -7.45
CA GLU A 464 8.48 -4.44 -6.47
C GLU A 464 8.55 -3.81 -5.07
N ILE A 465 7.89 -4.46 -4.09
CA ILE A 465 7.85 -3.95 -2.72
C ILE A 465 9.09 -4.48 -2.00
N GLU A 466 10.12 -3.66 -1.95
CA GLU A 466 11.33 -3.96 -1.21
C GLU A 466 11.40 -3.12 0.07
N PRO A 467 11.86 -3.69 1.18
CA PRO A 467 12.17 -2.90 2.38
C PRO A 467 13.29 -1.90 2.10
N GLU A 468 13.26 -0.77 2.82
CA GLU A 468 14.37 0.17 2.80
C GLU A 468 15.65 -0.51 3.36
N PRO A 469 16.79 -0.35 2.70
CA PRO A 469 18.02 -1.08 3.04
C PRO A 469 18.63 -0.63 4.36
N MET A 470 19.65 -1.38 4.82
CA MET A 470 20.48 -1.01 5.96
C MET A 470 21.25 0.28 5.72
N MET A 471 21.57 0.98 6.80
CA MET A 471 22.47 2.13 6.79
C MET A 471 23.91 1.69 6.62
N LEU A 472 24.60 2.26 5.65
CA LEU A 472 25.96 1.90 5.31
C LEU A 472 26.92 3.08 5.49
N LEU A 473 28.16 2.79 5.95
CA LEU A 473 29.24 3.76 6.00
C LEU A 473 29.82 4.01 4.62
N THR A 474 30.09 5.27 4.29
CA THR A 474 30.66 5.68 3.01
C THR A 474 31.45 6.98 3.14
N TYR A 475 32.33 7.26 2.15
CA TYR A 475 32.96 8.58 1.95
C TYR A 475 32.18 9.43 0.93
N TYR A 476 31.05 8.94 0.38
CA TYR A 476 30.32 9.59 -0.70
C TYR A 476 28.89 9.86 -0.30
N THR A 477 28.52 11.14 -0.24
CA THR A 477 27.14 11.58 -0.14
C THR A 477 26.73 12.14 -1.49
N ARG A 478 25.84 11.44 -2.21
CA ARG A 478 25.21 11.99 -3.41
C ARG A 478 23.97 12.73 -2.97
N ASP A 479 24.03 14.05 -3.03
CA ASP A 479 22.88 14.90 -2.76
C ASP A 479 21.74 14.59 -3.72
N ASN A 480 20.73 13.87 -3.24
CA ASN A 480 19.42 13.93 -3.85
C ASN A 480 18.87 15.32 -3.51
N LYS A 481 18.95 16.25 -4.46
CA LYS A 481 18.65 17.69 -4.30
C LYS A 481 17.23 17.97 -3.75
N LEU A 482 16.33 17.00 -3.77
CA LEU A 482 14.95 17.13 -3.31
C LEU A 482 14.73 16.70 -1.86
N ASN A 483 15.54 15.76 -1.34
CA ASN A 483 15.40 15.21 0.02
C ASN A 483 16.75 15.18 0.69
N GLY A 484 17.37 16.31 0.99
CA GLY A 484 18.65 16.40 1.71
C GLY A 484 18.57 15.81 3.12
N LYS A 485 18.30 14.49 3.20
CA LYS A 485 18.33 13.76 4.47
C LYS A 485 19.78 13.57 4.89
N THR A 486 20.19 14.28 5.91
CA THR A 486 21.48 14.06 6.54
C THR A 486 21.29 13.13 7.73
N TYR A 487 21.90 11.95 7.68
CA TYR A 487 21.90 11.01 8.79
C TYR A 487 23.02 11.40 9.76
N TYR A 488 22.64 12.16 10.80
CA TYR A 488 23.59 12.63 11.81
C TYR A 488 23.86 11.54 12.85
N LEU A 489 25.14 11.24 13.06
CA LEU A 489 25.65 10.39 14.14
C LEU A 489 26.84 11.09 14.80
N ARG A 490 26.79 11.26 16.13
CA ARG A 490 27.81 12.00 16.89
C ARG A 490 29.18 11.38 16.73
N GLU A 491 29.31 10.07 16.78
CA GLU A 491 30.55 9.33 16.66
C GLU A 491 31.24 9.52 15.29
N ILE A 492 30.45 9.65 14.24
CA ILE A 492 30.95 10.00 12.88
C ILE A 492 31.47 11.44 12.88
N THR A 493 30.76 12.37 13.51
CA THR A 493 31.19 13.77 13.58
C THR A 493 32.51 13.90 14.35
N GLU A 494 32.62 13.25 15.53
CA GLU A 494 33.83 13.24 16.34
C GLU A 494 35.04 12.62 15.56
N LEU A 495 34.79 11.54 14.80
CA LEU A 495 35.82 10.91 13.97
C LEU A 495 36.28 11.81 12.81
N ASN A 496 35.36 12.51 12.16
CA ASN A 496 35.65 13.47 11.10
C ASN A 496 36.44 14.69 11.62
N GLU A 497 36.05 15.21 12.79
CA GLU A 497 36.76 16.33 13.46
C GLU A 497 38.21 15.94 13.83
N SER A 498 38.46 14.69 14.12
CA SER A 498 39.81 14.19 14.41
C SER A 498 40.78 14.28 13.21
N ARG A 499 40.26 14.39 12.00
CA ARG A 499 41.02 14.43 10.72
C ARG A 499 41.97 13.25 10.53
N LEU A 500 41.65 12.10 11.12
CA LEU A 500 42.45 10.89 11.02
C LEU A 500 42.11 10.02 9.79
N LEU A 501 40.96 10.31 9.15
CA LEU A 501 40.51 9.61 7.94
C LEU A 501 40.89 10.37 6.67
N PRO A 502 41.06 9.64 5.53
CA PRO A 502 41.42 10.26 4.24
C PRO A 502 40.32 11.12 3.63
N ALA A 503 39.07 10.88 4.02
CA ALA A 503 37.88 11.62 3.56
C ALA A 503 36.82 11.70 4.65
N THR A 504 35.82 12.55 4.44
CA THR A 504 34.70 12.73 5.36
C THR A 504 33.81 11.49 5.37
N LEU A 505 33.72 10.83 6.52
CA LEU A 505 32.83 9.69 6.72
C LEU A 505 31.40 10.14 6.83
N ALA A 506 30.49 9.41 6.19
CA ALA A 506 29.06 9.64 6.23
C ALA A 506 28.29 8.32 6.36
N LEU A 507 27.03 8.43 6.76
CA LEU A 507 26.07 7.33 6.79
C LEU A 507 25.01 7.56 5.71
N VAL A 508 24.67 6.52 4.95
CA VAL A 508 23.67 6.56 3.87
C VAL A 508 22.76 5.35 3.93
N SER A 509 21.54 5.49 3.45
CA SER A 509 20.65 4.37 3.23
C SER A 509 21.00 3.70 1.89
N GLY A 510 21.38 2.43 1.95
CA GLY A 510 21.73 1.66 0.77
C GLY A 510 23.09 1.99 0.13
N GLU A 511 23.42 1.19 -0.87
CA GLU A 511 24.72 1.24 -1.53
C GLU A 511 24.87 2.44 -2.48
N GLN A 512 26.05 3.09 -2.44
CA GLN A 512 26.46 4.13 -3.40
C GLN A 512 27.35 3.53 -4.48
N ARG A 513 26.94 3.64 -5.74
CA ARG A 513 27.78 3.19 -6.87
C ARG A 513 28.94 4.17 -7.09
N LEU A 514 30.16 3.64 -7.10
CA LEU A 514 31.37 4.39 -7.40
C LEU A 514 31.64 4.41 -8.91
N ASN A 515 32.26 5.50 -9.39
CA ASN A 515 32.82 5.55 -10.73
C ASN A 515 34.24 4.97 -10.75
N GLU A 516 34.81 4.75 -11.95
CA GLU A 516 36.10 4.14 -12.11
C GLU A 516 37.25 4.90 -11.43
N ASP A 517 37.21 6.23 -11.43
CA ASP A 517 38.25 7.06 -10.82
C ASP A 517 38.15 7.05 -9.28
N GLU A 518 36.96 6.91 -8.76
CA GLU A 518 36.71 6.71 -7.32
C GLU A 518 37.29 5.33 -6.89
N ILE A 519 36.99 4.28 -7.66
CA ILE A 519 37.52 2.93 -7.41
C ILE A 519 39.05 2.91 -7.44
N LYS A 520 39.67 3.54 -8.45
CA LYS A 520 41.14 3.65 -8.55
C LYS A 520 41.75 4.36 -7.34
N ARG A 521 41.12 5.42 -6.84
CA ARG A 521 41.56 6.13 -5.64
C ARG A 521 41.54 5.24 -4.40
N HIS A 522 40.56 4.39 -4.23
CA HIS A 522 40.47 3.45 -3.12
C HIS A 522 41.55 2.36 -3.21
N PHE A 523 41.84 1.84 -4.39
CA PHE A 523 42.99 0.91 -4.55
C PHE A 523 44.32 1.57 -4.22
N ALA A 524 44.54 2.80 -4.66
CA ALA A 524 45.77 3.54 -4.29
C ALA A 524 45.83 3.84 -2.78
N SER A 525 44.69 4.09 -2.13
CA SER A 525 44.58 4.25 -0.68
C SER A 525 44.90 2.94 0.06
N ILE A 526 44.44 1.80 -0.43
CA ILE A 526 44.76 0.47 0.13
C ILE A 526 46.29 0.23 0.07
N GLU A 527 46.93 0.47 -1.09
CA GLU A 527 48.40 0.34 -1.23
C GLU A 527 49.16 1.26 -0.26
N TYR A 528 48.69 2.49 -0.07
CA TYR A 528 49.26 3.41 0.90
C TYR A 528 49.18 2.85 2.32
N TYR A 529 47.99 2.34 2.75
CA TYR A 529 47.83 1.74 4.08
C TYR A 529 48.60 0.42 4.21
N ASP A 530 48.77 -0.39 3.16
CA ASP A 530 49.62 -1.59 3.17
C ASP A 530 51.04 -1.24 3.54
N GLY A 531 51.60 -0.20 2.92
CA GLY A 531 52.94 0.32 3.23
C GLY A 531 53.02 0.89 4.66
N LEU A 532 52.04 1.65 5.08
CA LEU A 532 51.98 2.26 6.40
C LEU A 532 51.95 1.21 7.51
N LEU A 533 51.08 0.20 7.37
CA LEU A 533 50.87 -0.86 8.35
C LEU A 533 52.05 -1.84 8.45
N ALA A 534 52.87 -1.92 7.39
CA ALA A 534 54.09 -2.73 7.38
C ALA A 534 55.29 -2.04 8.07
N THR A 535 55.33 -0.70 8.10
CA THR A 535 56.52 0.06 8.48
C THR A 535 56.35 0.90 9.75
N ALA A 536 55.12 1.32 10.12
CA ALA A 536 54.85 2.17 11.27
C ALA A 536 54.22 1.37 12.44
N LYS A 537 54.15 2.00 13.64
CA LYS A 537 53.26 1.49 14.70
C LYS A 537 51.82 1.71 14.29
N PRO A 538 51.07 0.68 13.92
CA PRO A 538 49.74 0.84 13.42
C PRO A 538 48.77 1.35 14.51
N ARG A 539 47.85 2.21 14.16
CA ARG A 539 46.77 2.67 15.01
C ARG A 539 45.45 1.94 14.60
N SER A 540 44.52 1.82 15.50
CA SER A 540 43.21 1.21 15.20
C SER A 540 42.48 1.93 14.06
N VAL A 541 42.62 3.25 13.94
CA VAL A 541 42.02 4.06 12.88
C VAL A 541 42.66 3.80 11.51
N ASP A 542 43.93 3.37 11.43
CA ASP A 542 44.61 3.06 10.16
C ASP A 542 44.04 1.76 9.55
N TYR A 543 43.78 0.76 10.40
CA TYR A 543 43.04 -0.44 10.00
C TYR A 543 41.58 -0.13 9.62
N PHE A 544 40.91 0.73 10.39
CA PHE A 544 39.57 1.17 10.06
C PHE A 544 39.48 1.86 8.69
N ALA A 545 40.45 2.75 8.38
CA ALA A 545 40.48 3.47 7.11
C ALA A 545 40.67 2.52 5.92
N ARG A 546 41.63 1.54 6.03
CA ARG A 546 41.81 0.53 4.99
C ARG A 546 40.60 -0.40 4.86
N ALA A 547 39.96 -0.78 5.97
CA ALA A 547 38.70 -1.55 5.96
C ALA A 547 37.57 -0.81 5.24
N MET A 548 37.47 0.51 5.41
CA MET A 548 36.53 1.35 4.65
C MET A 548 36.80 1.30 3.15
N ASP A 549 38.08 1.39 2.74
CA ASP A 549 38.46 1.29 1.34
C ASP A 549 38.11 -0.09 0.78
N TYR A 550 38.40 -1.19 1.51
CA TYR A 550 38.01 -2.55 1.12
C TYR A 550 36.50 -2.71 0.99
N LEU A 551 35.71 -2.11 1.91
CA LEU A 551 34.26 -2.14 1.84
C LEU A 551 33.76 -1.46 0.55
N LEU A 552 34.32 -0.30 0.23
CA LEU A 552 33.93 0.50 -0.95
C LEU A 552 34.33 -0.15 -2.29
N VAL A 553 35.42 -0.90 -2.34
CA VAL A 553 35.80 -1.70 -3.53
C VAL A 553 35.18 -3.11 -3.53
N LYS A 554 34.20 -3.37 -2.68
CA LYS A 554 33.46 -4.65 -2.59
C LYS A 554 34.34 -5.87 -2.24
N ASN A 555 35.30 -5.68 -1.37
CA ASN A 555 36.05 -6.76 -0.74
C ASN A 555 35.70 -6.87 0.76
N PRO A 556 34.50 -7.37 1.10
CA PRO A 556 34.04 -7.40 2.48
C PRO A 556 34.85 -8.33 3.38
N ALA A 557 35.45 -9.40 2.84
CA ALA A 557 36.25 -10.31 3.64
C ALA A 557 37.54 -9.63 4.18
N ALA A 558 38.20 -8.83 3.36
CA ALA A 558 39.37 -8.03 3.78
C ALA A 558 38.94 -6.91 4.75
N ALA A 559 37.74 -6.30 4.51
CA ALA A 559 37.20 -5.29 5.40
C ALA A 559 36.89 -5.86 6.81
N VAL A 560 36.36 -7.07 6.92
CA VAL A 560 36.14 -7.76 8.20
C VAL A 560 37.47 -7.99 8.93
N ALA A 561 38.47 -8.52 8.23
CA ALA A 561 39.81 -8.82 8.82
C ALA A 561 40.48 -7.56 9.41
N ASP A 562 40.35 -6.42 8.74
CA ASP A 562 40.92 -5.16 9.25
C ASP A 562 40.06 -4.55 10.35
N ALA A 563 38.73 -4.66 10.28
CA ALA A 563 37.84 -4.25 11.35
C ALA A 563 38.09 -5.07 12.64
N ASP A 564 38.37 -6.37 12.52
CA ASP A 564 38.78 -7.23 13.64
C ASP A 564 40.05 -6.70 14.33
N ARG A 565 41.06 -6.32 13.54
CA ARG A 565 42.31 -5.74 14.05
C ARG A 565 42.07 -4.39 14.72
N ALA A 566 41.22 -3.53 14.11
CA ALA A 566 40.86 -2.24 14.69
C ALA A 566 40.15 -2.40 16.05
N ILE A 567 39.21 -3.36 16.16
CA ILE A 567 38.50 -3.69 17.39
C ILE A 567 39.44 -4.30 18.44
N ALA A 568 40.33 -5.25 18.05
CA ALA A 568 41.25 -5.85 18.96
C ALA A 568 42.20 -4.82 19.60
N MET A 569 42.64 -3.80 18.83
CA MET A 569 43.47 -2.71 19.31
C MET A 569 42.69 -1.69 20.14
N SER A 570 41.43 -1.45 19.81
CA SER A 570 40.56 -0.48 20.49
C SER A 570 39.13 -1.02 20.65
N PRO A 571 38.83 -1.82 21.69
CA PRO A 571 37.50 -2.41 21.89
C PRO A 571 36.38 -1.39 22.13
N LYS A 572 36.72 -0.13 22.38
CA LYS A 572 35.75 0.97 22.52
C LYS A 572 35.51 1.76 21.21
N PHE A 573 36.12 1.34 20.13
CA PHE A 573 35.98 2.02 18.84
C PHE A 573 34.65 1.63 18.16
N ALA A 574 33.58 2.33 18.55
CA ALA A 574 32.19 2.05 18.15
C ALA A 574 32.02 1.94 16.62
N MET A 575 32.67 2.83 15.85
CA MET A 575 32.55 2.83 14.38
C MET A 575 33.17 1.59 13.71
N ALA A 576 34.15 0.94 14.35
CA ALA A 576 34.72 -0.30 13.80
C ALA A 576 33.72 -1.47 13.87
N TYR A 577 32.87 -1.53 14.88
CA TYR A 577 31.77 -2.51 14.93
C TYR A 577 30.71 -2.23 13.85
N LEU A 578 30.35 -0.95 13.61
CA LEU A 578 29.42 -0.59 12.55
C LEU A 578 29.98 -0.95 11.17
N LEU A 579 31.26 -0.68 10.93
CA LEU A 579 31.94 -1.05 9.69
C LEU A 579 31.93 -2.57 9.48
N ARG A 580 32.25 -3.34 10.53
CA ARG A 580 32.25 -4.81 10.45
C ARG A 580 30.84 -5.36 10.20
N ALA A 581 29.81 -4.78 10.82
CA ALA A 581 28.41 -5.10 10.54
C ALA A 581 28.05 -4.82 9.06
N CYS A 582 28.47 -3.68 8.50
CA CYS A 582 28.31 -3.37 7.08
C CYS A 582 28.99 -4.41 6.19
N ALA A 583 30.22 -4.83 6.55
CA ALA A 583 30.97 -5.83 5.78
C ALA A 583 30.31 -7.22 5.86
N HIS A 584 29.83 -7.66 7.03
CA HIS A 584 29.07 -8.90 7.18
C HIS A 584 27.74 -8.86 6.40
N TYR A 585 27.05 -7.72 6.39
CA TYR A 585 25.84 -7.55 5.59
C TYR A 585 26.15 -7.64 4.07
N MET A 586 27.25 -7.08 3.62
CA MET A 586 27.66 -7.21 2.22
C MET A 586 28.03 -8.67 1.86
N LEU A 587 28.65 -9.45 2.76
CA LEU A 587 28.86 -10.88 2.58
C LEU A 587 27.53 -11.63 2.42
N TYR A 588 26.54 -11.32 3.25
CA TYR A 588 25.19 -11.85 3.10
C TYR A 588 24.59 -11.53 1.73
N GLN A 589 24.68 -10.28 1.27
CA GLN A 589 24.14 -9.86 -0.03
C GLN A 589 24.80 -10.59 -1.20
N ILE A 590 26.12 -10.74 -1.18
CA ILE A 590 26.88 -11.47 -2.21
C ILE A 590 26.46 -12.94 -2.24
N GLY A 591 26.35 -13.59 -1.08
CA GLY A 591 25.89 -14.97 -0.95
C GLY A 591 24.48 -15.15 -1.51
N HIS A 592 23.58 -14.27 -1.14
CA HIS A 592 22.18 -14.30 -1.57
C HIS A 592 21.99 -14.06 -3.07
N SER A 593 22.74 -13.11 -3.65
CA SER A 593 22.67 -12.80 -5.10
C SER A 593 23.19 -13.95 -5.97
N ALA A 594 24.19 -14.72 -5.48
CA ALA A 594 24.69 -15.89 -6.18
C ALA A 594 23.66 -17.04 -6.27
N MET A 595 22.69 -17.12 -5.33
CA MET A 595 21.60 -18.10 -5.38
C MET A 595 20.61 -17.83 -6.50
N ALA A 596 20.35 -16.56 -6.81
CA ALA A 596 19.38 -16.17 -7.85
C ALA A 596 19.88 -16.50 -9.28
N ALA A 597 21.18 -16.71 -9.45
CA ALA A 597 21.82 -16.99 -10.74
C ALA A 597 21.93 -18.49 -11.08
N ASP A 598 21.87 -19.39 -10.08
CA ASP A 598 22.06 -20.83 -10.27
C ASP A 598 20.69 -21.56 -10.41
N GLY A 599 20.13 -21.55 -11.62
CA GLY A 599 18.83 -22.14 -11.97
C GLY A 599 18.82 -23.69 -12.15
N ASP A 600 19.80 -24.46 -11.65
CA ASP A 600 19.92 -25.88 -11.95
C ASP A 600 19.40 -26.77 -10.79
N ALA A 601 18.31 -27.50 -11.07
CA ALA A 601 17.55 -28.32 -10.11
C ALA A 601 18.06 -29.77 -10.00
N THR A 602 19.33 -29.98 -9.58
CA THR A 602 19.85 -31.31 -9.26
C THR A 602 19.91 -31.56 -7.75
N THR A 603 19.98 -32.84 -7.32
CA THR A 603 20.01 -33.24 -5.90
C THR A 603 21.19 -32.60 -5.13
N ASP A 604 22.26 -32.27 -5.82
CA ASP A 604 23.42 -31.48 -5.33
C ASP A 604 23.04 -30.01 -5.07
N ALA A 605 22.02 -29.49 -5.76
CA ALA A 605 21.54 -28.12 -5.58
C ALA A 605 20.82 -27.92 -4.23
N GLN A 606 20.08 -28.92 -3.73
CA GLN A 606 19.41 -28.84 -2.43
C GLN A 606 20.43 -28.78 -1.27
N THR A 607 21.49 -29.61 -1.33
CA THR A 607 22.55 -29.60 -0.31
C THR A 607 23.32 -28.28 -0.35
N ARG A 608 23.62 -27.75 -1.54
CA ARG A 608 24.24 -26.42 -1.72
C ARG A 608 23.34 -25.29 -1.21
N ALA A 609 22.03 -25.34 -1.48
CA ALA A 609 21.08 -24.37 -0.98
C ALA A 609 20.99 -24.37 0.56
N MET A 610 20.99 -25.54 1.20
CA MET A 610 20.98 -25.66 2.67
C MET A 610 22.29 -25.14 3.29
N LEU A 611 23.45 -25.42 2.68
CA LEU A 611 24.74 -24.91 3.18
C LEU A 611 24.80 -23.40 3.07
N ARG A 612 24.38 -22.82 1.94
CA ARG A 612 24.31 -21.35 1.74
C ARG A 612 23.30 -20.69 2.68
N GLN A 613 22.13 -21.26 2.87
CA GLN A 613 21.15 -20.76 3.85
C GLN A 613 21.75 -20.70 5.26
N ARG A 614 22.61 -21.67 5.61
CA ARG A 614 23.34 -21.68 6.87
C ARG A 614 24.43 -20.61 6.93
N GLU A 615 25.14 -20.37 5.83
CA GLU A 615 26.12 -19.30 5.71
C GLU A 615 25.48 -17.91 5.78
N ASP A 616 24.35 -17.72 5.09
CA ASP A 616 23.56 -16.49 5.15
C ASP A 616 23.07 -16.20 6.57
N ALA A 617 22.54 -17.22 7.25
CA ALA A 617 22.11 -17.10 8.65
C ALA A 617 23.29 -16.79 9.58
N ALA A 618 24.47 -17.36 9.34
CA ALA A 618 25.67 -17.07 10.12
C ALA A 618 26.17 -15.63 9.89
N ALA A 619 26.15 -15.13 8.66
CA ALA A 619 26.52 -13.76 8.32
C ALA A 619 25.58 -12.75 9.00
N LEU A 620 24.26 -12.96 8.94
CA LEU A 620 23.27 -12.10 9.62
C LEU A 620 23.44 -12.16 11.15
N GLN A 621 23.81 -13.32 11.72
CA GLN A 621 24.09 -13.41 13.15
C GLN A 621 25.32 -12.60 13.54
N GLN A 622 26.37 -12.53 12.69
CA GLN A 622 27.52 -11.66 12.96
C GLN A 622 27.13 -10.18 12.89
N VAL A 623 26.26 -9.79 11.92
CA VAL A 623 25.70 -8.44 11.87
C VAL A 623 25.02 -8.08 13.21
N LEU A 624 24.16 -8.96 13.73
CA LEU A 624 23.46 -8.74 15.01
C LEU A 624 24.44 -8.61 16.18
N ASN A 625 25.46 -9.47 16.25
CA ASN A 625 26.48 -9.43 17.32
C ASN A 625 27.26 -8.11 17.31
N ASP A 626 27.62 -7.62 16.12
CA ASP A 626 28.34 -6.35 15.97
C ASP A 626 27.47 -5.16 16.34
N ILE A 627 26.20 -5.17 15.91
CA ILE A 627 25.24 -4.12 16.28
C ILE A 627 24.97 -4.12 17.78
N ASP A 628 24.86 -5.28 18.42
CA ASP A 628 24.70 -5.37 19.89
C ASP A 628 25.92 -4.84 20.64
N SER A 629 27.13 -5.12 20.13
CA SER A 629 28.38 -4.54 20.67
C SER A 629 28.39 -3.02 20.49
N LEU A 630 27.98 -2.51 19.33
CA LEU A 630 27.84 -1.08 19.06
C LEU A 630 26.81 -0.45 20.02
N LEU A 631 25.64 -1.07 20.21
CA LEU A 631 24.60 -0.56 21.12
C LEU A 631 25.03 -0.59 22.59
N THR A 632 25.93 -1.51 22.99
CA THR A 632 26.54 -1.50 24.32
C THR A 632 27.43 -0.27 24.53
N LEU A 633 28.15 0.17 23.49
CA LEU A 633 29.00 1.37 23.50
C LEU A 633 28.20 2.65 23.29
N SER A 634 27.16 2.61 22.46
CA SER A 634 26.32 3.74 22.06
C SER A 634 24.84 3.40 22.17
N PRO A 635 24.24 3.37 23.39
CA PRO A 635 22.85 2.94 23.61
C PRO A 635 21.77 3.82 22.97
N LYS A 636 22.13 4.99 22.49
CA LYS A 636 21.22 5.93 21.80
C LYS A 636 21.47 6.00 20.29
N ASN A 637 22.21 5.07 19.73
CA ASN A 637 22.44 5.03 18.30
C ASN A 637 21.20 4.57 17.54
N VAL A 638 20.51 5.52 16.94
CA VAL A 638 19.23 5.33 16.22
C VAL A 638 19.41 4.34 15.06
N TYR A 639 20.48 4.51 14.29
CA TYR A 639 20.70 3.74 13.08
C TYR A 639 21.11 2.29 13.39
N ALA A 640 21.78 2.06 14.51
CA ALA A 640 22.05 0.71 14.98
C ALA A 640 20.77 -0.05 15.34
N TYR A 641 19.77 0.61 15.96
CA TYR A 641 18.45 -0.01 16.17
C TYR A 641 17.73 -0.28 14.85
N TYR A 642 17.81 0.64 13.89
CA TYR A 642 17.22 0.47 12.57
C TYR A 642 17.85 -0.73 11.84
N ASP A 643 19.18 -0.81 11.80
CA ASP A 643 19.91 -1.90 11.15
C ASP A 643 19.69 -3.24 11.85
N LYS A 644 19.59 -3.24 13.19
CA LYS A 644 19.17 -4.45 13.94
C LYS A 644 17.79 -4.93 13.49
N GLY A 645 16.85 -4.00 13.31
CA GLY A 645 15.52 -4.29 12.77
C GLY A 645 15.60 -4.93 11.38
N ASN A 646 16.43 -4.39 10.49
CA ASN A 646 16.64 -4.95 9.15
C ASN A 646 17.25 -6.35 9.21
N ALA A 647 18.26 -6.59 10.06
CA ALA A 647 18.84 -7.92 10.22
C ALA A 647 17.84 -8.94 10.78
N CYS A 648 17.02 -8.58 11.77
CA CYS A 648 15.94 -9.42 12.30
C CYS A 648 14.87 -9.71 11.20
N MET A 649 14.51 -8.73 10.41
CA MET A 649 13.57 -8.87 9.29
C MET A 649 14.08 -9.90 8.26
N LEU A 650 15.36 -9.83 7.91
CA LEU A 650 15.99 -10.78 6.98
C LEU A 650 16.06 -12.21 7.55
N GLN A 651 16.08 -12.35 8.88
CA GLN A 651 15.95 -13.65 9.56
C GLN A 651 14.47 -14.10 9.74
N ALA A 652 13.51 -13.34 9.19
CA ALA A 652 12.06 -13.54 9.36
C ALA A 652 11.57 -13.42 10.81
N ASP A 653 12.36 -12.86 11.73
CA ASP A 653 11.90 -12.48 13.08
C ASP A 653 11.26 -11.09 13.06
N TYR A 654 10.02 -11.06 12.54
CA TYR A 654 9.28 -9.82 12.37
C TYR A 654 8.93 -9.15 13.69
N THR A 655 8.81 -9.90 14.78
CA THR A 655 8.48 -9.38 16.11
C THR A 655 9.63 -8.58 16.70
N SER A 656 10.84 -9.14 16.65
CA SER A 656 12.05 -8.44 17.08
C SER A 656 12.36 -7.24 16.17
N ALA A 657 12.13 -7.38 14.86
CA ALA A 657 12.29 -6.27 13.91
C ALA A 657 11.39 -5.08 14.27
N ILE A 658 10.09 -5.31 14.55
CA ILE A 658 9.14 -4.27 14.98
C ILE A 658 9.61 -3.58 16.26
N SER A 659 10.11 -4.35 17.24
CA SER A 659 10.64 -3.80 18.50
C SER A 659 11.83 -2.86 18.24
N CYS A 660 12.77 -3.28 17.39
CA CYS A 660 13.95 -2.50 17.03
C CYS A 660 13.59 -1.23 16.26
N TYR A 661 12.71 -1.30 15.25
CA TYR A 661 12.22 -0.12 14.53
C TYR A 661 11.45 0.83 15.45
N THR A 662 10.68 0.29 16.40
CA THR A 662 9.98 1.12 17.39
C THR A 662 10.97 1.91 18.21
N LYS A 663 12.08 1.28 18.64
CA LYS A 663 13.14 1.98 19.39
C LYS A 663 13.85 3.03 18.54
N ALA A 664 14.11 2.76 17.27
CA ALA A 664 14.68 3.74 16.35
C ALA A 664 13.74 4.96 16.17
N ILE A 665 12.44 4.74 16.03
CA ILE A 665 11.42 5.79 15.92
C ILE A 665 11.29 6.61 17.21
N GLU A 666 11.32 5.98 18.37
CA GLU A 666 11.32 6.70 19.67
C GLU A 666 12.50 7.67 19.78
N LEU A 667 13.68 7.27 19.30
CA LEU A 667 14.88 8.10 19.33
C LEU A 667 14.90 9.16 18.24
N LYS A 668 14.31 8.87 17.07
CA LYS A 668 14.24 9.75 15.89
C LYS A 668 12.88 9.62 15.20
N PRO A 669 11.88 10.42 15.61
CA PRO A 669 10.52 10.34 15.07
C PRO A 669 10.35 10.72 13.58
N ASP A 670 11.38 11.27 12.95
CA ASP A 670 11.40 11.62 11.53
C ASP A 670 12.18 10.61 10.65
N LEU A 671 12.46 9.41 11.16
CA LEU A 671 13.10 8.34 10.41
C LEU A 671 12.06 7.56 9.58
N GLY A 672 11.76 8.04 8.37
CA GLY A 672 10.73 7.47 7.50
C GLY A 672 10.98 6.02 7.11
N GLU A 673 12.25 5.65 6.93
CA GLU A 673 12.69 4.29 6.60
C GLU A 673 12.26 3.28 7.69
N ALA A 674 12.35 3.67 8.96
CA ALA A 674 11.93 2.80 10.07
C ALA A 674 10.41 2.61 10.12
N TYR A 675 9.62 3.65 9.83
CA TYR A 675 8.17 3.51 9.69
C TYR A 675 7.80 2.61 8.52
N TYR A 676 8.46 2.78 7.37
CA TYR A 676 8.19 1.97 6.19
C TYR A 676 8.43 0.49 6.47
N ASN A 677 9.62 0.14 6.95
CA ASN A 677 9.98 -1.24 7.24
C ASN A 677 9.10 -1.82 8.36
N ARG A 678 8.79 -1.06 9.42
CA ARG A 678 7.89 -1.52 10.49
C ARG A 678 6.47 -1.74 9.97
N GLY A 679 5.99 -0.86 9.10
CA GLY A 679 4.71 -0.99 8.41
C GLY A 679 4.62 -2.28 7.62
N LEU A 680 5.65 -2.61 6.84
CA LEU A 680 5.73 -3.87 6.10
C LEU A 680 5.71 -5.09 7.06
N MET A 681 6.41 -5.01 8.20
CA MET A 681 6.39 -6.11 9.19
C MET A 681 5.01 -6.29 9.84
N TYR A 682 4.30 -5.20 10.15
CA TYR A 682 2.92 -5.31 10.62
C TYR A 682 2.00 -5.98 9.59
N LEU A 683 2.18 -5.67 8.31
CA LEU A 683 1.42 -6.33 7.24
C LEU A 683 1.73 -7.82 7.13
N ARG A 684 3.01 -8.18 7.23
CA ARG A 684 3.44 -9.60 7.24
C ARG A 684 2.81 -10.40 8.39
N LEU A 685 2.59 -9.75 9.54
CA LEU A 685 1.92 -10.34 10.70
C LEU A 685 0.39 -10.19 10.68
N GLY A 686 -0.20 -9.71 9.59
CA GLY A 686 -1.66 -9.56 9.43
C GLY A 686 -2.25 -8.33 10.15
N ASN A 687 -1.45 -7.47 10.75
CA ASN A 687 -1.95 -6.26 11.40
C ASN A 687 -2.06 -5.10 10.40
N LYS A 688 -3.13 -5.16 9.59
CA LYS A 688 -3.39 -4.19 8.51
C LYS A 688 -3.48 -2.75 9.04
N GLU A 689 -4.14 -2.55 10.18
CA GLU A 689 -4.39 -1.20 10.71
C GLU A 689 -3.09 -0.46 11.07
N ARG A 690 -2.20 -1.12 11.81
CA ARG A 690 -0.90 -0.55 12.19
C ARG A 690 0.02 -0.40 10.98
N GLY A 691 -0.02 -1.39 10.08
CA GLY A 691 0.76 -1.34 8.84
C GLY A 691 0.42 -0.12 7.99
N VAL A 692 -0.87 0.13 7.74
CA VAL A 692 -1.36 1.30 6.99
C VAL A 692 -0.99 2.61 7.68
N ALA A 693 -1.07 2.68 9.02
CA ALA A 693 -0.69 3.89 9.76
C ALA A 693 0.80 4.23 9.61
N ASP A 694 1.66 3.22 9.73
CA ASP A 694 3.11 3.40 9.57
C ASP A 694 3.49 3.74 8.13
N LEU A 695 2.86 3.11 7.14
CA LEU A 695 3.11 3.41 5.72
C LEU A 695 2.66 4.84 5.35
N SER A 696 1.52 5.32 5.87
CA SER A 696 1.10 6.71 5.70
C SER A 696 2.13 7.67 6.28
N GLN A 697 2.61 7.40 7.50
CA GLN A 697 3.64 8.21 8.15
C GLN A 697 4.98 8.17 7.39
N ALA A 698 5.39 7.02 6.87
CA ALA A 698 6.57 6.89 6.04
C ALA A 698 6.47 7.73 4.75
N GLY A 699 5.30 7.70 4.10
CA GLY A 699 5.02 8.51 2.91
C GLY A 699 5.11 10.00 3.20
N GLU A 700 4.54 10.49 4.32
CA GLU A 700 4.71 11.86 4.77
C GLU A 700 6.18 12.25 4.96
N LEU A 701 6.99 11.34 5.47
CA LEU A 701 8.42 11.54 5.67
C LEU A 701 9.24 11.33 4.39
N GLY A 702 8.59 11.13 3.24
CA GLY A 702 9.21 11.12 1.92
C GLY A 702 9.65 9.74 1.41
N ILE A 703 9.16 8.65 2.00
CA ILE A 703 9.38 7.29 1.49
C ILE A 703 8.32 6.99 0.43
N LEU A 704 8.65 7.23 -0.83
CA LEU A 704 7.74 7.14 -1.98
C LEU A 704 7.09 5.75 -2.15
N PRO A 705 7.81 4.64 -1.97
CA PRO A 705 7.23 3.29 -2.10
C PRO A 705 6.04 3.03 -1.17
N SER A 706 5.90 3.77 -0.07
CA SER A 706 4.78 3.64 0.88
C SER A 706 3.42 3.77 0.21
N TYR A 707 3.26 4.75 -0.69
CA TYR A 707 1.99 4.99 -1.37
C TYR A 707 1.64 3.88 -2.36
N ASN A 708 2.65 3.24 -2.99
CA ASN A 708 2.43 2.07 -3.85
C ASN A 708 1.91 0.88 -3.04
N VAL A 709 2.44 0.69 -1.82
CA VAL A 709 1.96 -0.36 -0.90
C VAL A 709 0.54 -0.06 -0.44
N LEU A 710 0.27 1.19 -0.01
CA LEU A 710 -1.07 1.63 0.43
C LEU A 710 -2.12 1.39 -0.64
N LYS A 711 -1.82 1.73 -1.89
CA LYS A 711 -2.72 1.53 -3.02
C LYS A 711 -3.07 0.06 -3.27
N ARG A 712 -2.10 -0.86 -3.11
CA ARG A 712 -2.34 -2.32 -3.28
C ARG A 712 -3.17 -2.93 -2.15
N MET A 713 -3.36 -2.23 -1.05
CA MET A 713 -4.06 -2.75 0.14
C MET A 713 -5.52 -2.34 0.21
N GLN A 714 -5.95 -1.47 -0.66
CA GLN A 714 -7.33 -1.00 -0.79
C GLN A 714 -8.09 -1.85 -1.78
#